data_c4da97cc81dea461abbb162deabd959f
#
_entry.id   c4da97cc81dea461abbb162deabd959f
#
_cell.length_a   1.000
_cell.length_b   1.000
_cell.length_c   1.000
_cell.angle_alpha   90.00
_cell.angle_beta   90.00
_cell.angle_gamma   90.00
#
_symmetry.space_group_name_H-M   'P 1'
#
loop_
_entity.id
_entity.type
_entity.pdbx_description
1 polymer ?
#
loop_
_entity_poly.entity_id
_entity_poly.type
_entity_poly.pdbx_seq_one_letter_code
_entity_poly.pdbx_strand_id
1 'polypeptide(L)'
;MRGYFYLGAALLLLPFSAKAENVSKDGSEIRERLDSVIVSAGRADRKTPVTFTMIGKKELRATNPINSIPMALSLQPSITSSNEGGTGLGYSKMSVRGSSGTQINITLNGITLNDSESQEVFWVNIPALSNILSSIQIQRGLGTSANGAGAFGASINMSTASVGTSPFANMEYGRGSWNTSTTTVSAGTGLLPSGLYASFAYSYGNTDGYIRNAYGKVQSAFGVIGWMKGSNSLKLTYLMGNQHTGITWMGLPLKKYNTGDLRYNSAGEYYDKMGNALYYNNETDNYTQHHIQLNFTHRIGEHLFWSTTTNWTKGNGYYEQFKQNAKMKKYGYSPVEIDGTTYKKSDFIIRKALDNGYYVLNSNLKYIDERLMATAGVYLSSYSGKHFGDVVWASVLGDKHNYSDGRWYDNNAKKYEATAFARAEYDFGAGFSAFADLQYRGIRYAMQGPDDKSIATDYKNSWNFFNPRAGLSWISGDFIKVYGSVALGHREPGRSDLKENIRYVVQEKKAGRDAQVNLKPEKMFDVELGMDMKIHDKLSYSVNFYMMEYRDMLLETGRLNESGYPIKENVPVSYRRGVELAAFWKVLPELHLDGNIALSMNKIKNYTAQVTQYDNQTNYNYLGVLKTHYDKVSMLNSPSVVGMARLSFMPFRRIGRGSLKSTSMTLDGKFVGRQYWDNTENIDRSVPAYFVANMALNHEFSLDRGKLGLGAYINNLFNSRYYAYAWVSRTHFKDSNEMVQYEGLYPQSPINFMFKIYYRF
;
A
#
# COMPACT_ATOMS: atom_id res chain seq x y z
N MET A 1 33.21 -18.41 -12.30
CA MET A 1 33.61 -17.44 -13.32
C MET A 1 32.69 -16.23 -13.25
N ARG A 2 33.23 -15.11 -12.80
CA ARG A 2 32.48 -13.85 -12.66
C ARG A 2 32.51 -13.11 -13.99
N GLY A 3 31.37 -12.96 -14.66
CA GLY A 3 31.21 -12.13 -15.84
C GLY A 3 30.43 -10.87 -15.48
N TYR A 4 31.11 -9.75 -15.32
CA TYR A 4 30.50 -8.43 -15.22
C TYR A 4 30.12 -7.98 -16.64
N PHE A 5 28.81 -7.88 -16.92
CA PHE A 5 28.34 -7.17 -18.09
C PHE A 5 28.20 -5.68 -17.75
N TYR A 6 29.19 -4.89 -18.15
CA TYR A 6 29.05 -3.45 -18.29
C TYR A 6 28.32 -3.17 -19.60
N LEU A 7 27.00 -2.85 -19.48
CA LEU A 7 26.27 -2.22 -20.57
C LEU A 7 26.59 -0.73 -20.56
N GLY A 8 27.55 -0.33 -21.35
CA GLY A 8 27.78 1.07 -21.69
C GLY A 8 26.63 1.56 -22.54
N ALA A 9 25.74 2.35 -21.96
CA ALA A 9 24.71 3.07 -22.68
C ALA A 9 25.33 4.23 -23.46
N ALA A 10 25.73 3.97 -24.69
CA ALA A 10 26.03 5.03 -25.66
C ALA A 10 24.69 5.66 -26.07
N LEU A 11 24.37 6.81 -25.50
CA LEU A 11 23.26 7.65 -25.93
C LEU A 11 23.61 8.19 -27.33
N LEU A 12 23.07 7.57 -28.37
CA LEU A 12 22.98 8.15 -29.70
C LEU A 12 21.96 9.30 -29.66
N LEU A 13 22.49 10.52 -29.49
CA LEU A 13 21.75 11.76 -29.72
C LEU A 13 21.51 11.93 -31.23
N LEU A 14 20.41 11.37 -31.72
CA LEU A 14 19.89 11.73 -33.02
C LEU A 14 19.09 13.03 -32.88
N PRO A 15 19.31 14.04 -33.71
CA PRO A 15 18.51 15.26 -33.70
C PRO A 15 17.17 15.00 -34.35
N PHE A 16 16.14 14.73 -33.52
CA PHE A 16 14.76 14.74 -33.99
C PHE A 16 14.28 16.20 -34.05
N SER A 17 14.35 16.81 -35.18
CA SER A 17 13.63 18.05 -35.49
C SER A 17 12.19 17.70 -35.90
N ALA A 18 11.32 17.50 -34.92
CA ALA A 18 9.88 17.41 -35.19
C ALA A 18 9.31 18.83 -35.18
N LYS A 19 8.89 19.34 -36.33
CA LYS A 19 8.04 20.54 -36.42
C LYS A 19 6.71 20.24 -35.72
N ALA A 20 6.37 21.00 -34.69
CA ALA A 20 5.06 20.98 -34.08
C ALA A 20 4.05 21.64 -35.06
N GLU A 21 3.22 20.85 -35.70
CA GLU A 21 2.03 21.35 -36.37
C GLU A 21 0.94 21.67 -35.33
N ASN A 22 0.29 22.81 -35.48
CA ASN A 22 -0.84 23.24 -34.65
C ASN A 22 -1.99 22.24 -34.75
N VAL A 23 -2.18 21.45 -33.70
CA VAL A 23 -3.38 20.62 -33.54
C VAL A 23 -4.55 21.54 -33.21
N SER A 24 -5.65 21.45 -33.99
CA SER A 24 -6.86 22.24 -33.79
C SER A 24 -7.40 22.11 -32.35
N LYS A 25 -8.00 23.17 -31.81
CA LYS A 25 -8.62 23.18 -30.46
C LYS A 25 -9.57 21.98 -30.22
N ASP A 26 -10.29 21.58 -31.22
CA ASP A 26 -11.26 20.47 -31.20
C ASP A 26 -10.58 19.11 -30.94
N GLY A 27 -9.40 18.89 -31.53
CA GLY A 27 -8.64 17.65 -31.29
C GLY A 27 -8.04 17.53 -29.88
N SER A 28 -7.82 18.66 -29.16
CA SER A 28 -7.30 18.65 -27.81
C SER A 28 -8.37 18.33 -26.76
N GLU A 29 -9.59 18.79 -26.93
CA GLU A 29 -10.73 18.48 -26.05
C GLU A 29 -11.16 17.01 -26.15
N ILE A 30 -11.22 16.46 -27.37
CA ILE A 30 -11.54 15.04 -27.58
C ILE A 30 -10.47 14.15 -26.92
N ARG A 31 -9.22 14.55 -27.00
CA ARG A 31 -8.09 13.83 -26.39
C ARG A 31 -8.18 13.78 -24.86
N GLU A 32 -8.40 14.93 -24.22
CA GLU A 32 -8.57 14.97 -22.75
C GLU A 32 -9.76 14.14 -22.30
N ARG A 33 -10.85 14.14 -23.07
CA ARG A 33 -12.03 13.31 -22.78
C ARG A 33 -11.75 11.80 -22.91
N LEU A 34 -11.04 11.33 -23.94
CA LEU A 34 -10.72 9.91 -24.14
C LEU A 34 -9.76 9.37 -23.07
N ASP A 35 -8.71 10.11 -22.71
CA ASP A 35 -7.80 9.72 -21.63
C ASP A 35 -8.49 9.77 -20.26
N SER A 36 -9.40 10.72 -20.04
CA SER A 36 -10.12 10.86 -18.78
C SER A 36 -11.16 9.75 -18.55
N VAL A 37 -11.74 9.16 -19.59
CA VAL A 37 -12.82 8.13 -19.46
C VAL A 37 -12.30 6.86 -18.79
N ILE A 38 -11.11 6.38 -19.14
CA ILE A 38 -10.52 5.17 -18.53
C ILE A 38 -10.28 5.38 -17.04
N VAL A 39 -9.81 6.58 -16.69
CA VAL A 39 -9.40 6.93 -15.32
C VAL A 39 -10.60 7.33 -14.47
N SER A 40 -11.67 7.87 -15.09
CA SER A 40 -12.77 8.49 -14.37
C SER A 40 -13.86 7.54 -13.89
N ALA A 41 -13.92 6.29 -14.41
CA ALA A 41 -14.96 5.33 -13.98
C ALA A 41 -14.92 5.08 -12.45
N GLY A 42 -13.74 4.97 -11.86
CA GLY A 42 -13.55 4.78 -10.42
C GLY A 42 -13.31 6.07 -9.62
N ARG A 43 -13.26 7.24 -10.27
CA ARG A 43 -12.96 8.50 -9.60
C ARG A 43 -14.22 9.31 -9.30
N ALA A 44 -14.16 10.03 -8.19
CA ALA A 44 -15.12 11.07 -7.84
C ALA A 44 -14.76 12.36 -8.57
N ASP A 45 -15.75 13.13 -8.97
CA ASP A 45 -15.62 14.51 -9.41
C ASP A 45 -16.22 15.49 -8.40
N ARG A 46 -16.30 16.75 -8.76
CA ARG A 46 -16.82 17.78 -7.85
C ARG A 46 -18.29 17.57 -7.49
N LYS A 47 -19.12 17.01 -8.37
CA LYS A 47 -20.56 16.75 -8.10
C LYS A 47 -20.76 15.52 -7.24
N THR A 48 -19.86 14.55 -7.30
CA THR A 48 -19.96 13.29 -6.55
C THR A 48 -19.93 13.54 -5.03
N PRO A 49 -20.94 13.06 -4.25
CA PRO A 49 -21.05 13.31 -2.81
C PRO A 49 -20.17 12.37 -1.98
N VAL A 50 -18.87 12.44 -2.19
CA VAL A 50 -17.87 11.66 -1.42
C VAL A 50 -16.71 12.55 -1.00
N THR A 51 -16.10 12.20 0.11
CA THR A 51 -14.89 12.85 0.60
C THR A 51 -13.68 12.36 -0.17
N PHE A 52 -13.00 13.25 -0.90
CA PHE A 52 -11.77 12.88 -1.60
C PHE A 52 -10.71 13.98 -1.58
N THR A 53 -9.48 13.56 -1.81
CA THR A 53 -8.31 14.44 -1.99
C THR A 53 -7.62 14.09 -3.30
N MET A 54 -7.24 15.11 -4.07
CA MET A 54 -6.48 14.97 -5.31
C MET A 54 -5.04 15.41 -5.08
N ILE A 55 -4.09 14.57 -5.49
CA ILE A 55 -2.65 14.86 -5.46
C ILE A 55 -2.15 14.83 -6.89
N GLY A 56 -1.65 15.95 -7.37
CA GLY A 56 -1.18 16.09 -8.73
C GLY A 56 0.30 15.75 -8.90
N LYS A 57 0.73 15.65 -10.16
CA LYS A 57 2.12 15.33 -10.54
C LYS A 57 3.15 16.28 -9.90
N LYS A 58 2.82 17.56 -9.75
CA LYS A 58 3.72 18.57 -9.14
C LYS A 58 3.98 18.26 -7.67
N GLU A 59 2.94 17.91 -6.92
CA GLU A 59 3.05 17.53 -5.51
C GLU A 59 3.86 16.22 -5.35
N LEU A 60 3.55 15.20 -6.14
CA LEU A 60 4.27 13.93 -6.13
C LEU A 60 5.77 14.12 -6.39
N ARG A 61 6.13 14.99 -7.34
CA ARG A 61 7.53 15.29 -7.66
C ARG A 61 8.26 16.12 -6.59
N ALA A 62 7.52 16.87 -5.77
CA ALA A 62 8.07 17.64 -4.67
C ALA A 62 8.37 16.79 -3.43
N THR A 63 7.90 15.54 -3.39
CA THR A 63 8.20 14.62 -2.28
C THR A 63 9.64 14.12 -2.35
N ASN A 64 10.13 13.63 -1.21
CA ASN A 64 11.43 12.98 -1.15
C ASN A 64 11.47 11.77 -2.10
N PRO A 65 12.46 11.66 -3.01
CA PRO A 65 12.51 10.62 -4.05
C PRO A 65 12.64 9.19 -3.52
N ILE A 66 13.02 8.99 -2.26
CA ILE A 66 13.07 7.67 -1.62
C ILE A 66 11.69 7.18 -1.15
N ASN A 67 10.71 8.08 -1.00
CA ASN A 67 9.44 7.72 -0.39
C ASN A 67 8.64 6.76 -1.25
N SER A 68 8.23 5.64 -0.65
CA SER A 68 7.14 4.80 -1.14
C SER A 68 5.81 5.60 -1.16
N ILE A 69 4.80 5.12 -1.88
CA ILE A 69 3.49 5.80 -1.92
C ILE A 69 2.91 6.02 -0.50
N PRO A 70 2.91 5.05 0.45
CA PRO A 70 2.47 5.31 1.82
C PRO A 70 3.17 6.49 2.50
N MET A 71 4.49 6.60 2.34
CA MET A 71 5.26 7.68 2.94
C MET A 71 5.01 9.02 2.25
N ALA A 72 4.84 9.02 0.91
CA ALA A 72 4.49 10.23 0.14
C ALA A 72 3.09 10.76 0.50
N LEU A 73 2.15 9.88 0.89
CA LEU A 73 0.79 10.22 1.29
C LEU A 73 0.65 10.53 2.78
N SER A 74 1.69 10.37 3.58
CA SER A 74 1.64 10.48 5.06
C SER A 74 1.10 11.81 5.58
N LEU A 75 1.22 12.89 4.82
CA LEU A 75 0.76 14.23 5.19
C LEU A 75 -0.72 14.49 4.85
N GLN A 76 -1.39 13.55 4.16
CA GLN A 76 -2.80 13.69 3.81
C GLN A 76 -3.71 13.47 5.03
N PRO A 77 -4.95 14.01 5.03
CA PRO A 77 -5.88 13.88 6.14
C PRO A 77 -6.14 12.43 6.54
N SER A 78 -6.17 12.15 7.84
CA SER A 78 -6.45 10.83 8.44
C SER A 78 -5.51 9.69 8.02
N ILE A 79 -4.34 9.99 7.42
CA ILE A 79 -3.37 8.97 7.03
C ILE A 79 -2.27 8.85 8.08
N THR A 80 -2.00 7.62 8.52
CA THR A 80 -0.78 7.25 9.25
C THR A 80 0.05 6.31 8.39
N SER A 81 1.37 6.44 8.46
CA SER A 81 2.30 5.63 7.67
C SER A 81 3.50 5.23 8.52
N SER A 82 4.07 4.06 8.23
CA SER A 82 5.30 3.59 8.83
C SER A 82 6.17 2.89 7.80
N ASN A 83 7.48 2.88 8.03
CA ASN A 83 8.43 2.12 7.23
C ASN A 83 9.21 1.18 8.15
N GLU A 84 9.30 -0.09 7.82
CA GLU A 84 9.93 -1.09 8.69
C GLU A 84 11.45 -0.90 8.79
N GLY A 85 12.11 -0.45 7.71
CA GLY A 85 13.53 -0.11 7.67
C GLY A 85 13.87 1.28 8.21
N GLY A 86 12.84 2.09 8.50
CA GLY A 86 12.96 3.44 9.06
C GLY A 86 13.34 4.54 8.07
N THR A 87 13.53 4.26 6.78
CA THR A 87 14.10 5.21 5.80
C THR A 87 13.16 5.64 4.67
N GLY A 88 12.02 4.98 4.49
CA GLY A 88 11.06 5.24 3.41
C GLY A 88 11.18 4.31 2.20
N LEU A 89 12.30 3.64 1.97
CA LEU A 89 12.46 2.55 1.02
C LEU A 89 12.24 1.22 1.72
N GLY A 90 11.73 0.21 1.03
CA GLY A 90 11.40 -1.10 1.58
C GLY A 90 9.94 -1.21 2.04
N TYR A 91 9.67 -2.10 3.00
CA TYR A 91 8.33 -2.36 3.49
C TYR A 91 7.72 -1.14 4.17
N SER A 92 6.57 -0.72 3.67
CA SER A 92 5.83 0.43 4.21
C SER A 92 4.37 0.05 4.42
N LYS A 93 3.80 0.51 5.54
CA LYS A 93 2.39 0.34 5.89
C LYS A 93 1.69 1.69 5.89
N MET A 94 0.40 1.66 5.63
CA MET A 94 -0.46 2.84 5.65
C MET A 94 -1.82 2.49 6.19
N SER A 95 -2.42 3.40 6.96
CA SER A 95 -3.84 3.34 7.30
C SER A 95 -4.54 4.66 6.94
N VAL A 96 -5.84 4.57 6.63
CA VAL A 96 -6.71 5.71 6.38
C VAL A 96 -7.88 5.62 7.36
N ARG A 97 -8.09 6.65 8.20
CA ARG A 97 -9.09 6.63 9.30
C ARG A 97 -8.93 5.39 10.22
N GLY A 98 -7.69 4.87 10.35
CA GLY A 98 -7.39 3.64 11.08
C GLY A 98 -7.72 2.34 10.35
N SER A 99 -8.26 2.37 9.14
CA SER A 99 -8.43 1.18 8.29
C SER A 99 -7.08 0.75 7.73
N SER A 100 -6.71 -0.52 7.91
CA SER A 100 -5.41 -1.07 7.48
C SER A 100 -5.32 -1.30 5.97
N GLY A 101 -4.14 -1.63 5.46
CA GLY A 101 -3.90 -1.87 4.03
C GLY A 101 -4.83 -2.87 3.39
N THR A 102 -5.27 -3.90 4.14
CA THR A 102 -6.22 -4.91 3.65
C THR A 102 -7.65 -4.39 3.49
N GLN A 103 -7.96 -3.22 4.05
CA GLN A 103 -9.26 -2.55 3.95
C GLN A 103 -9.24 -1.37 2.97
N ILE A 104 -8.10 -1.11 2.34
CA ILE A 104 -7.91 -0.02 1.37
C ILE A 104 -7.82 -0.61 -0.03
N ASN A 105 -8.73 -0.21 -0.92
CA ASN A 105 -8.64 -0.59 -2.32
C ASN A 105 -7.70 0.36 -3.07
N ILE A 106 -6.75 -0.19 -3.81
CA ILE A 106 -5.73 0.56 -4.53
C ILE A 106 -5.78 0.17 -6.00
N THR A 107 -5.99 1.16 -6.87
CA THR A 107 -6.04 0.91 -8.31
C THR A 107 -5.00 1.70 -9.08
N LEU A 108 -4.52 1.12 -10.18
CA LEU A 108 -3.70 1.78 -11.19
C LEU A 108 -4.42 1.71 -12.53
N ASN A 109 -4.77 2.88 -13.10
CA ASN A 109 -5.54 2.98 -14.33
C ASN A 109 -6.86 2.16 -14.30
N GLY A 110 -7.56 2.11 -13.17
CA GLY A 110 -8.80 1.38 -12.97
C GLY A 110 -8.66 -0.13 -12.73
N ILE A 111 -7.44 -0.65 -12.57
CA ILE A 111 -7.17 -2.04 -12.22
C ILE A 111 -6.65 -2.12 -10.79
N THR A 112 -7.24 -3.02 -9.99
CA THR A 112 -6.84 -3.27 -8.60
C THR A 112 -5.40 -3.82 -8.55
N LEU A 113 -4.56 -3.20 -7.72
CA LEU A 113 -3.20 -3.65 -7.41
C LEU A 113 -3.13 -4.53 -6.17
N ASN A 114 -4.18 -4.53 -5.33
CA ASN A 114 -4.22 -5.41 -4.16
C ASN A 114 -4.06 -6.87 -4.61
N ASP A 115 -3.15 -7.57 -3.96
CA ASP A 115 -3.05 -9.02 -4.14
C ASP A 115 -4.36 -9.70 -3.74
N SER A 116 -4.81 -10.67 -4.53
CA SER A 116 -6.13 -11.29 -4.36
C SER A 116 -6.28 -12.13 -3.09
N GLU A 117 -5.17 -12.63 -2.52
CA GLU A 117 -5.17 -13.46 -1.33
C GLU A 117 -4.91 -12.66 -0.05
N SER A 118 -3.88 -11.81 -0.03
CA SER A 118 -3.56 -10.96 1.12
C SER A 118 -4.46 -9.74 1.22
N GLN A 119 -5.09 -9.32 0.12
CA GLN A 119 -5.97 -8.15 0.00
C GLN A 119 -5.25 -6.81 0.25
N GLU A 120 -3.92 -6.77 0.19
CA GLU A 120 -3.14 -5.56 0.37
C GLU A 120 -2.12 -5.37 -0.77
N VAL A 121 -1.52 -4.19 -0.84
CA VAL A 121 -0.43 -3.89 -1.78
C VAL A 121 0.90 -3.92 -1.02
N PHE A 122 1.82 -4.74 -1.49
CA PHE A 122 3.21 -4.71 -1.05
C PHE A 122 3.95 -3.65 -1.86
N TRP A 123 4.05 -2.45 -1.30
CA TRP A 123 4.60 -1.27 -1.99
C TRP A 123 6.06 -1.44 -2.43
N VAL A 124 6.80 -2.29 -1.73
CA VAL A 124 8.18 -2.64 -2.08
C VAL A 124 8.28 -3.38 -3.43
N ASN A 125 7.21 -4.08 -3.84
CA ASN A 125 7.13 -4.80 -5.11
C ASN A 125 6.87 -3.88 -6.32
N ILE A 126 6.49 -2.62 -6.09
CA ILE A 126 6.23 -1.61 -7.13
C ILE A 126 6.98 -0.32 -6.76
N PRO A 127 8.32 -0.37 -6.73
CA PRO A 127 9.13 0.78 -6.30
C PRO A 127 9.05 1.94 -7.30
N ALA A 128 9.31 3.15 -6.83
CA ALA A 128 9.38 4.37 -7.62
C ALA A 128 8.09 4.69 -8.44
N LEU A 129 6.95 4.13 -8.01
CA LEU A 129 5.68 4.32 -8.71
C LEU A 129 5.30 5.81 -8.83
N SER A 130 5.64 6.65 -7.83
CA SER A 130 5.41 8.10 -7.85
C SER A 130 6.00 8.81 -9.08
N ASN A 131 7.07 8.27 -9.68
CA ASN A 131 7.75 8.88 -10.82
C ASN A 131 6.95 8.80 -12.13
N ILE A 132 6.07 7.80 -12.24
CA ILE A 132 5.25 7.55 -13.44
C ILE A 132 3.80 8.02 -13.29
N LEU A 133 3.38 8.40 -12.09
CA LEU A 133 2.01 8.86 -11.84
C LEU A 133 1.78 10.29 -12.33
N SER A 134 0.60 10.54 -12.87
CA SER A 134 0.07 11.88 -13.14
C SER A 134 -0.72 12.43 -11.95
N SER A 135 -1.43 11.55 -11.25
CA SER A 135 -2.25 11.93 -10.11
C SER A 135 -2.65 10.73 -9.25
N ILE A 136 -2.96 11.03 -7.99
CA ILE A 136 -3.58 10.12 -7.04
C ILE A 136 -4.86 10.77 -6.53
N GLN A 137 -5.97 10.02 -6.52
CA GLN A 137 -7.17 10.41 -5.81
C GLN A 137 -7.38 9.48 -4.62
N ILE A 138 -7.51 10.03 -3.43
CA ILE A 138 -7.78 9.31 -2.19
C ILE A 138 -9.24 9.58 -1.84
N GLN A 139 -10.10 8.56 -1.93
CA GLN A 139 -11.48 8.59 -1.45
C GLN A 139 -11.49 7.95 -0.06
N ARG A 140 -12.01 8.65 0.94
CA ARG A 140 -12.12 8.17 2.31
C ARG A 140 -13.51 7.59 2.55
N GLY A 141 -13.63 6.52 3.35
CA GLY A 141 -14.86 5.73 3.50
C GLY A 141 -15.02 4.71 2.36
N LEU A 142 -16.26 4.28 2.11
CA LEU A 142 -16.55 3.35 1.00
C LEU A 142 -16.30 4.04 -0.35
N GLY A 143 -15.30 3.55 -1.10
CA GLY A 143 -14.97 4.03 -2.45
C GLY A 143 -16.06 3.70 -3.50
N THR A 144 -15.97 4.23 -4.72
CA THR A 144 -16.91 3.95 -5.81
C THR A 144 -16.82 2.52 -6.31
N SER A 145 -17.95 1.95 -6.80
CA SER A 145 -18.09 0.53 -7.18
C SER A 145 -17.27 0.11 -8.40
N ALA A 146 -16.90 1.05 -9.26
CA ALA A 146 -16.18 0.78 -10.51
C ALA A 146 -14.72 0.31 -10.31
N ASN A 147 -14.22 0.31 -9.09
CA ASN A 147 -12.84 -0.04 -8.76
C ASN A 147 -12.61 -1.57 -8.54
N GLY A 148 -13.59 -2.42 -8.78
CA GLY A 148 -13.48 -3.87 -8.59
C GLY A 148 -13.61 -4.29 -7.12
N ALA A 149 -12.60 -4.92 -6.55
CA ALA A 149 -12.60 -5.43 -5.18
C ALA A 149 -13.09 -4.39 -4.16
N GLY A 150 -13.81 -4.83 -3.14
CA GLY A 150 -14.50 -3.93 -2.22
C GLY A 150 -13.60 -2.92 -1.52
N ALA A 151 -13.70 -1.67 -1.91
CA ALA A 151 -13.18 -0.57 -1.10
C ALA A 151 -13.98 -0.54 0.20
N PHE A 152 -13.31 -0.73 1.33
CA PHE A 152 -13.99 -0.90 2.61
C PHE A 152 -13.66 0.22 3.60
N GLY A 153 -12.44 0.70 3.64
CA GLY A 153 -12.02 1.81 4.51
C GLY A 153 -11.59 3.06 3.74
N ALA A 154 -11.04 2.85 2.55
CA ALA A 154 -10.67 3.91 1.60
C ALA A 154 -10.45 3.34 0.21
N SER A 155 -10.39 4.22 -0.80
CA SER A 155 -9.98 3.88 -2.16
C SER A 155 -8.92 4.86 -2.65
N ILE A 156 -7.80 4.34 -3.15
CA ILE A 156 -6.69 5.13 -3.71
C ILE A 156 -6.59 4.83 -5.20
N ASN A 157 -6.99 5.80 -6.01
CA ASN A 157 -7.06 5.68 -7.46
C ASN A 157 -5.88 6.41 -8.10
N MET A 158 -4.90 5.65 -8.58
CA MET A 158 -3.69 6.14 -9.21
C MET A 158 -3.83 6.13 -10.73
N SER A 159 -3.30 7.15 -11.38
CA SER A 159 -3.23 7.24 -12.84
C SER A 159 -1.80 7.46 -13.29
N THR A 160 -1.38 6.72 -14.30
CA THR A 160 -0.13 7.00 -14.99
C THR A 160 -0.24 8.26 -15.82
N ALA A 161 0.90 8.83 -16.19
CA ALA A 161 0.92 10.06 -16.98
C ALA A 161 0.13 9.88 -18.28
N SER A 162 -0.74 10.84 -18.55
CA SER A 162 -1.38 11.01 -19.85
C SER A 162 -0.36 11.41 -20.90
N VAL A 163 -0.73 11.22 -22.17
CA VAL A 163 0.13 11.55 -23.31
C VAL A 163 0.37 13.05 -23.37
N GLY A 164 1.63 13.46 -23.24
CA GLY A 164 2.04 14.83 -23.56
C GLY A 164 1.93 15.13 -25.05
N THR A 165 1.81 16.40 -25.41
CA THR A 165 1.84 16.83 -26.83
C THR A 165 3.26 16.92 -27.37
N SER A 166 4.25 17.07 -26.50
CA SER A 166 5.67 17.30 -26.85
C SER A 166 6.54 16.13 -26.40
N PRO A 167 7.60 15.84 -27.14
CA PRO A 167 8.62 14.90 -26.67
C PRO A 167 9.26 15.41 -25.39
N PHE A 168 9.73 14.49 -24.55
CA PHE A 168 10.43 14.82 -23.31
C PHE A 168 11.52 13.79 -22.98
N ALA A 169 12.51 14.23 -22.24
CA ALA A 169 13.52 13.37 -21.61
C ALA A 169 13.82 13.92 -20.21
N ASN A 170 13.84 13.04 -19.22
CA ASN A 170 14.13 13.41 -17.84
C ASN A 170 15.15 12.44 -17.26
N MET A 171 16.06 12.98 -16.45
CA MET A 171 16.99 12.21 -15.62
C MET A 171 16.94 12.80 -14.21
N GLU A 172 16.86 11.93 -13.21
CA GLU A 172 16.87 12.31 -11.80
C GLU A 172 17.84 11.40 -11.06
N TYR A 173 18.67 12.00 -10.21
CA TYR A 173 19.55 11.29 -9.29
C TYR A 173 19.38 11.84 -7.89
N GLY A 174 19.29 10.95 -6.92
CA GLY A 174 19.23 11.27 -5.51
C GLY A 174 20.31 10.56 -4.71
N ARG A 175 20.85 11.23 -3.68
CA ARG A 175 21.81 10.65 -2.73
C ARG A 175 21.49 11.12 -1.33
N GLY A 176 21.53 10.19 -0.34
CA GLY A 176 21.15 10.54 1.03
C GLY A 176 21.80 9.66 2.10
N SER A 177 21.32 9.84 3.31
CA SER A 177 21.73 9.07 4.50
C SER A 177 21.56 7.58 4.29
N TRP A 178 22.24 6.77 5.08
CA TRP A 178 22.19 5.30 5.03
C TRP A 178 22.61 4.72 3.67
N ASN A 179 23.61 5.36 3.04
CA ASN A 179 24.11 5.00 1.72
C ASN A 179 23.00 4.94 0.62
N THR A 180 21.92 5.68 0.85
CA THR A 180 20.78 5.68 -0.07
C THR A 180 21.11 6.36 -1.38
N SER A 181 20.75 5.75 -2.50
CA SER A 181 20.75 6.39 -3.82
C SER A 181 19.54 5.98 -4.64
N THR A 182 19.08 6.91 -5.48
CA THR A 182 18.00 6.68 -6.44
C THR A 182 18.40 7.25 -7.80
N THR A 183 18.05 6.54 -8.86
CA THR A 183 18.23 7.02 -10.24
C THR A 183 16.96 6.77 -11.00
N THR A 184 16.45 7.76 -11.72
CA THR A 184 15.31 7.61 -12.62
C THR A 184 15.62 8.24 -13.96
N VAL A 185 15.37 7.53 -15.03
CA VAL A 185 15.42 8.04 -16.40
C VAL A 185 14.06 7.81 -17.05
N SER A 186 13.58 8.80 -17.80
CA SER A 186 12.35 8.65 -18.57
C SER A 186 12.38 9.48 -19.84
N ALA A 187 11.74 8.96 -20.89
CA ALA A 187 11.60 9.65 -22.16
C ALA A 187 10.26 9.31 -22.80
N GLY A 188 9.81 10.18 -23.69
CA GLY A 188 8.59 9.94 -24.47
C GLY A 188 8.55 10.79 -25.73
N THR A 189 7.83 10.29 -26.73
CA THR A 189 7.72 10.95 -28.05
C THR A 189 6.73 12.12 -28.05
N GLY A 190 5.86 12.21 -27.04
CA GLY A 190 4.62 12.95 -27.17
C GLY A 190 3.69 12.28 -28.20
N LEU A 191 2.56 12.90 -28.50
CA LEU A 191 1.64 12.43 -29.52
C LEU A 191 2.14 12.86 -30.91
N LEU A 192 2.42 11.88 -31.75
CA LEU A 192 2.83 12.08 -33.15
C LEU A 192 1.62 12.42 -34.03
N PRO A 193 1.79 13.05 -35.21
CA PRO A 193 0.71 13.33 -36.16
C PRO A 193 -0.06 12.08 -36.61
N SER A 194 0.60 10.92 -36.61
CA SER A 194 -0.04 9.60 -36.89
C SER A 194 -1.03 9.13 -35.82
N GLY A 195 -1.06 9.79 -34.66
CA GLY A 195 -1.80 9.37 -33.48
C GLY A 195 -1.02 8.42 -32.57
N LEU A 196 0.18 8.00 -32.96
CA LEU A 196 1.03 7.14 -32.15
C LEU A 196 1.75 7.93 -31.05
N TYR A 197 2.03 7.26 -29.93
CA TYR A 197 2.88 7.76 -28.87
C TYR A 197 3.56 6.62 -28.13
N ALA A 198 4.73 6.91 -27.57
CA ALA A 198 5.45 5.97 -26.70
C ALA A 198 6.10 6.72 -25.56
N SER A 199 6.21 6.08 -24.40
CA SER A 199 7.00 6.56 -23.29
C SER A 199 7.62 5.41 -22.52
N PHE A 200 8.76 5.70 -21.88
CA PHE A 200 9.51 4.75 -21.08
C PHE A 200 10.01 5.44 -19.83
N ALA A 201 10.07 4.70 -18.72
CA ALA A 201 10.77 5.10 -17.51
C ALA A 201 11.46 3.88 -16.89
N TYR A 202 12.65 4.11 -16.34
CA TYR A 202 13.38 3.13 -15.54
C TYR A 202 13.86 3.80 -14.27
N SER A 203 13.69 3.11 -13.15
CA SER A 203 14.15 3.58 -11.84
C SER A 203 14.92 2.48 -11.13
N TYR A 204 16.00 2.90 -10.46
CA TYR A 204 16.81 2.06 -9.59
C TYR A 204 16.99 2.78 -8.25
N GLY A 205 16.88 2.04 -7.15
CA GLY A 205 17.10 2.56 -5.80
C GLY A 205 17.85 1.55 -4.95
N ASN A 206 18.74 2.04 -4.10
CA ASN A 206 19.37 1.22 -3.06
C ASN A 206 19.52 2.00 -1.76
N THR A 207 19.57 1.27 -0.66
CA THR A 207 19.82 1.79 0.70
C THR A 207 20.43 0.69 1.55
N ASP A 208 21.24 1.05 2.55
CA ASP A 208 21.66 0.12 3.61
C ASP A 208 20.59 0.04 4.72
N GLY A 209 19.64 1.00 4.76
CA GLY A 209 18.61 1.13 5.79
C GLY A 209 19.13 1.66 7.12
N TYR A 210 18.21 2.15 7.95
CA TYR A 210 18.54 2.59 9.30
C TYR A 210 18.70 1.40 10.26
N ILE A 211 17.79 0.45 10.19
CA ILE A 211 17.81 -0.77 11.01
C ILE A 211 18.84 -1.76 10.42
N ARG A 212 19.48 -2.58 11.24
CA ARG A 212 20.33 -3.67 10.77
C ARG A 212 19.54 -4.60 9.84
N ASN A 213 20.15 -5.06 8.75
CA ASN A 213 19.51 -5.87 7.72
C ASN A 213 18.31 -5.19 6.99
N ALA A 214 18.18 -3.86 7.07
CA ALA A 214 17.14 -3.12 6.35
C ALA A 214 17.62 -2.63 4.97
N TYR A 215 18.66 -3.26 4.43
CA TYR A 215 19.12 -2.93 3.09
C TYR A 215 18.06 -3.25 2.03
N GLY A 216 18.08 -2.49 0.95
CA GLY A 216 17.17 -2.73 -0.16
C GLY A 216 17.78 -2.32 -1.49
N LYS A 217 17.61 -3.18 -2.50
CA LYS A 217 17.86 -2.90 -3.91
C LYS A 217 16.57 -3.10 -4.66
N VAL A 218 16.07 -2.05 -5.27
CA VAL A 218 14.79 -2.03 -5.95
C VAL A 218 14.92 -1.48 -7.36
N GLN A 219 14.14 -2.04 -8.29
CA GLN A 219 14.12 -1.63 -9.69
C GLN A 219 12.69 -1.57 -10.18
N SER A 220 12.40 -0.62 -11.05
CA SER A 220 11.15 -0.61 -11.82
C SER A 220 11.40 -0.19 -13.26
N ALA A 221 10.65 -0.82 -14.17
CA ALA A 221 10.58 -0.43 -15.57
C ALA A 221 9.11 -0.18 -15.93
N PHE A 222 8.88 0.90 -16.64
CA PHE A 222 7.56 1.29 -17.13
C PHE A 222 7.65 1.62 -18.59
N GLY A 223 6.69 1.11 -19.38
CA GLY A 223 6.59 1.38 -20.81
C GLY A 223 5.14 1.59 -21.21
N VAL A 224 4.91 2.54 -22.09
CA VAL A 224 3.62 2.75 -22.72
C VAL A 224 3.83 2.89 -24.22
N ILE A 225 3.02 2.19 -24.98
CA ILE A 225 2.82 2.41 -26.43
C ILE A 225 1.32 2.59 -26.63
N GLY A 226 0.95 3.63 -27.33
CA GLY A 226 -0.45 3.86 -27.61
C GLY A 226 -0.71 4.52 -28.95
N TRP A 227 -1.96 4.47 -29.32
CA TRP A 227 -2.51 5.08 -30.53
C TRP A 227 -3.83 5.75 -30.19
N MET A 228 -3.99 6.99 -30.64
CA MET A 228 -5.20 7.78 -30.46
C MET A 228 -5.52 8.51 -31.75
N LYS A 229 -6.67 8.24 -32.33
CA LYS A 229 -7.14 8.90 -33.56
C LYS A 229 -8.67 8.90 -33.62
N GLY A 230 -9.25 10.08 -33.86
CA GLY A 230 -10.70 10.25 -33.89
C GLY A 230 -11.35 9.81 -32.58
N SER A 231 -12.30 8.91 -32.64
CA SER A 231 -13.06 8.39 -31.51
C SER A 231 -12.40 7.21 -30.78
N ASN A 232 -11.20 6.80 -31.17
CA ASN A 232 -10.56 5.59 -30.67
C ASN A 232 -9.25 5.92 -29.90
N SER A 233 -9.04 5.19 -28.82
CA SER A 233 -7.75 5.16 -28.10
C SER A 233 -7.41 3.70 -27.75
N LEU A 234 -6.18 3.31 -28.03
CA LEU A 234 -5.62 2.02 -27.64
C LEU A 234 -4.29 2.27 -26.93
N LYS A 235 -4.12 1.72 -25.73
CA LYS A 235 -2.93 1.90 -24.92
C LYS A 235 -2.47 0.58 -24.31
N LEU A 236 -1.26 0.16 -24.64
CA LEU A 236 -0.55 -0.92 -24.00
C LEU A 236 0.39 -0.34 -22.95
N THR A 237 0.27 -0.80 -21.70
CA THR A 237 1.12 -0.39 -20.58
C THR A 237 1.83 -1.62 -20.02
N TYR A 238 3.13 -1.52 -19.85
CA TYR A 238 3.95 -2.49 -19.13
C TYR A 238 4.52 -1.84 -17.87
N LEU A 239 4.44 -2.54 -16.73
CA LEU A 239 5.07 -2.17 -15.49
C LEU A 239 5.77 -3.40 -14.91
N MET A 240 7.03 -3.27 -14.54
CA MET A 240 7.80 -4.26 -13.81
C MET A 240 8.31 -3.63 -12.51
N GLY A 241 8.21 -4.38 -11.42
CA GLY A 241 8.88 -4.10 -10.15
C GLY A 241 9.69 -5.30 -9.72
N ASN A 242 10.91 -5.05 -9.26
CA ASN A 242 11.79 -6.04 -8.66
C ASN A 242 12.36 -5.51 -7.36
N GLN A 243 12.38 -6.35 -6.35
CA GLN A 243 12.98 -6.04 -5.06
C GLN A 243 13.87 -7.17 -4.56
N HIS A 244 14.97 -6.78 -3.90
CA HIS A 244 15.83 -7.62 -3.09
C HIS A 244 16.10 -6.85 -1.80
N THR A 245 15.48 -7.26 -0.70
CA THR A 245 15.50 -6.53 0.58
C THR A 245 15.84 -7.46 1.72
N GLY A 246 16.52 -6.94 2.73
CA GLY A 246 16.69 -7.64 4.00
C GLY A 246 15.38 -7.69 4.80
N ILE A 247 15.20 -8.76 5.56
CA ILE A 247 14.01 -8.98 6.39
C ILE A 247 14.03 -8.08 7.63
N THR A 248 12.91 -7.36 7.88
CA THR A 248 12.76 -6.43 9.00
C THR A 248 11.46 -6.61 9.78
N TRP A 249 10.56 -7.48 9.36
CA TRP A 249 9.20 -7.59 9.91
C TRP A 249 9.10 -8.05 11.36
N MET A 250 10.19 -8.58 11.97
CA MET A 250 10.17 -8.95 13.39
C MET A 250 10.14 -7.73 14.32
N GLY A 251 10.63 -6.59 13.86
CA GLY A 251 10.71 -5.37 14.66
C GLY A 251 11.76 -5.44 15.77
N LEU A 252 11.85 -4.38 16.54
CA LEU A 252 12.81 -4.18 17.65
C LEU A 252 12.14 -4.51 18.99
N PRO A 253 12.70 -5.43 19.82
CA PRO A 253 12.20 -5.66 21.17
C PRO A 253 12.23 -4.38 22.03
N LEU A 254 11.21 -4.17 22.87
CA LEU A 254 11.10 -2.98 23.74
C LEU A 254 12.33 -2.82 24.65
N LYS A 255 12.90 -3.92 25.15
CA LYS A 255 14.14 -3.90 25.93
C LYS A 255 15.29 -3.23 25.17
N LYS A 256 15.48 -3.59 23.90
CA LYS A 256 16.52 -3.01 23.04
C LYS A 256 16.24 -1.52 22.74
N TYR A 257 14.97 -1.18 22.51
CA TYR A 257 14.56 0.22 22.34
C TYR A 257 14.91 1.06 23.58
N ASN A 258 14.62 0.57 24.77
CA ASN A 258 14.87 1.27 26.03
C ASN A 258 16.37 1.42 26.35
N THR A 259 17.20 0.44 25.98
CA THR A 259 18.66 0.50 26.16
C THR A 259 19.37 1.31 25.08
N GLY A 260 18.65 1.83 24.07
CA GLY A 260 19.22 2.67 23.02
C GLY A 260 19.81 1.91 21.81
N ASP A 261 19.71 0.58 21.77
CA ASP A 261 20.13 -0.24 20.62
C ASP A 261 19.05 -0.21 19.53
N LEU A 262 18.82 0.98 18.96
CA LEU A 262 17.70 1.26 18.06
C LEU A 262 17.85 0.62 16.67
N ARG A 263 19.04 0.15 16.33
CA ARG A 263 19.32 -0.46 15.04
C ARG A 263 19.28 -1.99 15.05
N TYR A 264 19.06 -2.59 16.22
CA TYR A 264 18.99 -4.04 16.35
C TYR A 264 17.84 -4.63 15.51
N ASN A 265 18.10 -5.78 14.91
CA ASN A 265 17.13 -6.62 14.22
C ASN A 265 17.58 -8.09 14.39
N SER A 266 16.70 -8.95 14.83
CA SER A 266 16.97 -10.37 15.07
C SER A 266 17.00 -11.22 13.80
N ALA A 267 16.71 -10.63 12.62
CA ALA A 267 16.74 -11.38 11.37
C ALA A 267 18.13 -11.99 11.11
N GLY A 268 18.15 -13.31 10.87
CA GLY A 268 19.36 -14.09 10.64
C GLY A 268 20.26 -14.30 11.86
N GLU A 269 19.85 -13.89 13.06
CA GLU A 269 20.64 -14.08 14.29
C GLU A 269 20.69 -15.56 14.69
N TYR A 270 21.90 -16.02 15.00
CA TYR A 270 22.17 -17.35 15.56
C TYR A 270 23.34 -17.28 16.52
N TYR A 271 23.60 -18.34 17.27
CA TYR A 271 24.62 -18.33 18.31
C TYR A 271 25.65 -19.43 18.06
N ASP A 272 26.93 -19.10 18.23
CA ASP A 272 28.01 -20.07 18.22
C ASP A 272 28.02 -20.93 19.51
N LYS A 273 28.94 -21.88 19.60
CA LYS A 273 29.07 -22.75 20.78
C LYS A 273 29.46 -22.01 22.06
N MET A 274 30.00 -20.80 21.96
CA MET A 274 30.38 -19.95 23.07
C MET A 274 29.28 -18.98 23.48
N GLY A 275 28.15 -18.97 22.75
CA GLY A 275 27.01 -18.07 23.00
C GLY A 275 27.17 -16.70 22.34
N ASN A 276 28.15 -16.50 21.45
CA ASN A 276 28.28 -15.23 20.70
C ASN A 276 27.22 -15.16 19.61
N ALA A 277 26.58 -13.99 19.47
CA ALA A 277 25.63 -13.74 18.41
C ALA A 277 26.34 -13.58 17.06
N LEU A 278 25.92 -14.37 16.09
CA LEU A 278 26.33 -14.32 14.68
C LEU A 278 25.12 -14.02 13.82
N TYR A 279 25.33 -13.64 12.57
CA TYR A 279 24.22 -13.25 11.67
C TYR A 279 24.40 -13.88 10.30
N TYR A 280 23.33 -14.51 9.82
CA TYR A 280 23.24 -14.97 8.45
C TYR A 280 22.98 -13.79 7.52
N ASN A 281 23.91 -13.56 6.57
CA ASN A 281 23.90 -12.34 5.76
C ASN A 281 22.86 -12.32 4.64
N ASN A 282 22.24 -13.47 4.30
CA ASN A 282 21.25 -13.56 3.24
C ASN A 282 19.84 -13.81 3.77
N GLU A 283 19.51 -13.28 4.94
CA GLU A 283 18.14 -13.24 5.46
C GLU A 283 17.35 -12.18 4.67
N THR A 284 16.80 -12.59 3.53
CA THR A 284 16.30 -11.68 2.48
C THR A 284 14.92 -12.05 1.99
N ASP A 285 14.23 -11.04 1.44
CA ASP A 285 13.04 -11.20 0.62
C ASP A 285 13.32 -10.72 -0.81
N ASN A 286 12.89 -11.52 -1.78
CA ASN A 286 13.12 -11.33 -3.20
C ASN A 286 11.80 -11.50 -3.94
N TYR A 287 11.37 -10.50 -4.69
CA TYR A 287 10.14 -10.59 -5.46
C TYR A 287 10.23 -9.80 -6.77
N THR A 288 9.69 -10.38 -7.82
CA THR A 288 9.55 -9.73 -9.12
C THR A 288 8.09 -9.78 -9.54
N GLN A 289 7.56 -8.66 -10.00
CA GLN A 289 6.19 -8.54 -10.46
C GLN A 289 6.13 -7.83 -11.81
N HIS A 290 5.35 -8.39 -12.73
CA HIS A 290 5.08 -7.83 -14.05
C HIS A 290 3.59 -7.56 -14.20
N HIS A 291 3.24 -6.40 -14.75
CA HIS A 291 1.87 -6.04 -15.14
C HIS A 291 1.84 -5.67 -16.62
N ILE A 292 0.91 -6.23 -17.36
CA ILE A 292 0.63 -5.87 -18.74
C ILE A 292 -0.83 -5.47 -18.81
N GLN A 293 -1.10 -4.21 -19.16
CA GLN A 293 -2.45 -3.66 -19.28
C GLN A 293 -2.70 -3.23 -20.72
N LEU A 294 -3.81 -3.68 -21.30
CA LEU A 294 -4.31 -3.18 -22.58
C LEU A 294 -5.61 -2.42 -22.32
N ASN A 295 -5.58 -1.13 -22.60
CA ASN A 295 -6.74 -0.24 -22.48
C ASN A 295 -7.25 0.12 -23.87
N PHE A 296 -8.53 -0.07 -24.11
CA PHE A 296 -9.24 0.38 -25.29
C PHE A 296 -10.36 1.32 -24.88
N THR A 297 -10.52 2.43 -25.58
CA THR A 297 -11.64 3.35 -25.41
C THR A 297 -12.19 3.74 -26.78
N HIS A 298 -13.49 3.67 -26.92
CA HIS A 298 -14.21 4.09 -28.12
C HIS A 298 -15.35 5.04 -27.75
N ARG A 299 -15.41 6.19 -28.41
CA ARG A 299 -16.53 7.14 -28.30
C ARG A 299 -17.60 6.80 -29.35
N ILE A 300 -18.81 6.48 -28.88
CA ILE A 300 -19.96 6.15 -29.69
C ILE A 300 -20.89 7.37 -29.77
N GLY A 301 -20.90 8.08 -30.87
CA GLY A 301 -21.63 9.35 -31.00
C GLY A 301 -21.06 10.44 -30.07
N GLU A 302 -21.94 11.30 -29.51
CA GLU A 302 -21.52 12.47 -28.71
C GLU A 302 -21.42 12.19 -27.22
N HIS A 303 -22.22 11.26 -26.70
CA HIS A 303 -22.46 11.11 -25.27
C HIS A 303 -21.99 9.77 -24.69
N LEU A 304 -21.80 8.74 -25.50
CA LEU A 304 -21.53 7.39 -25.01
C LEU A 304 -20.05 7.01 -25.25
N PHE A 305 -19.43 6.45 -24.23
CA PHE A 305 -18.05 5.97 -24.26
C PHE A 305 -18.02 4.52 -23.80
N TRP A 306 -17.43 3.67 -24.60
CA TRP A 306 -17.10 2.30 -24.20
C TRP A 306 -15.63 2.21 -23.86
N SER A 307 -15.30 1.71 -22.68
CA SER A 307 -13.92 1.44 -22.30
C SER A 307 -13.76 0.02 -21.78
N THR A 308 -12.68 -0.62 -22.20
CA THR A 308 -12.30 -1.97 -21.75
C THR A 308 -10.83 -1.99 -21.40
N THR A 309 -10.52 -2.52 -20.24
CA THR A 309 -9.16 -2.74 -19.77
C THR A 309 -8.97 -4.22 -19.47
N THR A 310 -7.96 -4.84 -20.06
CA THR A 310 -7.47 -6.15 -19.64
C THR A 310 -6.15 -5.99 -18.93
N ASN A 311 -5.90 -6.82 -17.93
CA ASN A 311 -4.64 -6.85 -17.20
C ASN A 311 -4.19 -8.28 -16.94
N TRP A 312 -2.92 -8.51 -17.13
CA TRP A 312 -2.23 -9.70 -16.67
C TRP A 312 -1.11 -9.31 -15.72
N THR A 313 -1.14 -9.89 -14.52
CA THR A 313 -0.06 -9.76 -13.53
C THR A 313 0.58 -11.13 -13.34
N LYS A 314 1.90 -11.18 -13.39
CA LYS A 314 2.70 -12.34 -13.01
C LYS A 314 3.66 -11.91 -11.90
N GLY A 315 3.61 -12.63 -10.78
CA GLY A 315 4.50 -12.42 -9.65
C GLY A 315 5.20 -13.71 -9.27
N ASN A 316 6.47 -13.61 -8.91
CA ASN A 316 7.23 -14.70 -8.32
C ASN A 316 8.30 -14.17 -7.36
N GLY A 317 8.58 -14.96 -6.32
CA GLY A 317 9.62 -14.60 -5.38
C GLY A 317 9.69 -15.56 -4.21
N TYR A 318 10.63 -15.28 -3.35
CA TYR A 318 10.84 -16.06 -2.12
C TYR A 318 11.51 -15.20 -1.06
N TYR A 319 11.30 -15.56 0.18
CA TYR A 319 12.17 -15.11 1.26
C TYR A 319 13.03 -16.27 1.78
N GLU A 320 14.29 -15.96 2.11
CA GLU A 320 15.28 -16.91 2.59
C GLU A 320 15.60 -16.66 4.05
N GLN A 321 15.67 -17.74 4.82
CA GLN A 321 15.91 -17.67 6.25
C GLN A 321 16.85 -18.77 6.73
N PHE A 322 17.71 -18.42 7.69
CA PHE A 322 18.51 -19.37 8.46
C PHE A 322 17.71 -19.85 9.69
N LYS A 323 17.74 -21.15 9.97
CA LYS A 323 17.07 -21.78 11.10
C LYS A 323 18.05 -22.66 11.87
N GLN A 324 18.58 -22.11 12.98
CA GLN A 324 19.49 -22.83 13.85
C GLN A 324 18.79 -23.97 14.60
N ASN A 325 19.44 -25.14 14.68
CA ASN A 325 19.05 -26.27 15.50
C ASN A 325 17.58 -26.71 15.37
N ALA A 326 17.06 -26.63 14.12
CA ALA A 326 15.67 -26.94 13.83
C ALA A 326 15.44 -28.45 13.66
N LYS A 327 14.23 -28.92 14.04
CA LYS A 327 13.84 -30.33 13.89
C LYS A 327 13.83 -30.72 12.41
N MET A 328 14.54 -31.77 12.02
CA MET A 328 14.61 -32.28 10.65
C MET A 328 13.21 -32.67 10.12
N LYS A 329 12.39 -33.29 10.97
CA LYS A 329 11.00 -33.66 10.63
C LYS A 329 10.14 -32.46 10.20
N LYS A 330 10.43 -31.25 10.69
CA LYS A 330 9.70 -30.03 10.28
C LYS A 330 9.85 -29.74 8.79
N TYR A 331 10.98 -30.12 8.22
CA TYR A 331 11.33 -29.87 6.81
C TYR A 331 11.31 -31.16 5.95
N GLY A 332 10.61 -32.21 6.42
CA GLY A 332 10.40 -33.44 5.66
C GLY A 332 11.53 -34.46 5.73
N TYR A 333 12.58 -34.20 6.52
CA TYR A 333 13.72 -35.10 6.64
C TYR A 333 13.57 -36.06 7.85
N SER A 334 13.95 -37.31 7.64
CA SER A 334 14.13 -38.28 8.72
C SER A 334 15.40 -37.99 9.52
N PRO A 335 15.51 -38.44 10.77
CA PRO A 335 16.77 -38.46 11.50
C PRO A 335 17.88 -39.17 10.71
N VAL A 336 19.08 -38.66 10.78
CA VAL A 336 20.27 -39.19 10.06
C VAL A 336 21.25 -39.72 11.10
N GLU A 337 21.83 -40.88 10.83
CA GLU A 337 22.91 -41.47 11.64
C GLU A 337 24.26 -41.17 10.98
N ILE A 338 25.16 -40.53 11.74
CA ILE A 338 26.54 -40.22 11.31
C ILE A 338 27.45 -40.66 12.47
N ASP A 339 28.42 -41.53 12.19
CA ASP A 339 29.40 -42.02 13.15
C ASP A 339 28.74 -42.55 14.47
N GLY A 340 27.64 -43.29 14.35
CA GLY A 340 26.90 -43.84 15.48
C GLY A 340 26.05 -42.84 16.27
N THR A 341 25.98 -41.58 15.82
CA THR A 341 25.17 -40.53 16.45
C THR A 341 23.94 -40.24 15.61
N THR A 342 22.75 -40.31 16.23
CA THR A 342 21.50 -39.98 15.54
C THR A 342 21.19 -38.48 15.66
N TYR A 343 21.21 -37.79 14.55
CA TYR A 343 20.87 -36.36 14.46
C TYR A 343 19.37 -36.17 14.12
N LYS A 344 18.61 -35.60 15.06
CA LYS A 344 17.18 -35.24 14.88
C LYS A 344 16.95 -33.80 14.54
N LYS A 345 18.01 -32.95 14.64
CA LYS A 345 18.02 -31.54 14.38
C LYS A 345 19.21 -31.17 13.50
N SER A 346 19.08 -30.08 12.77
CA SER A 346 20.12 -29.52 11.92
C SER A 346 19.94 -28.00 11.84
N ASP A 347 20.98 -27.29 11.43
CA ASP A 347 20.82 -25.94 10.92
C ASP A 347 20.34 -26.03 9.48
N PHE A 348 19.42 -25.14 9.09
CA PHE A 348 18.83 -25.13 7.77
C PHE A 348 18.89 -23.72 7.15
N ILE A 349 19.08 -23.66 5.84
CA ILE A 349 18.72 -22.53 5.00
C ILE A 349 17.47 -22.93 4.23
N ILE A 350 16.43 -22.15 4.39
CA ILE A 350 15.11 -22.43 3.79
C ILE A 350 14.64 -21.26 2.95
N ARG A 351 13.86 -21.55 1.91
CA ARG A 351 13.09 -20.57 1.15
C ARG A 351 11.62 -20.87 1.26
N LYS A 352 10.82 -19.82 1.47
CA LYS A 352 9.38 -19.90 1.27
C LYS A 352 9.02 -19.05 0.08
N ALA A 353 8.41 -19.65 -0.92
CA ALA A 353 8.22 -19.09 -2.23
C ALA A 353 6.73 -18.91 -2.58
N LEU A 354 6.49 -17.93 -3.43
CA LEU A 354 5.21 -17.63 -4.05
C LEU A 354 5.40 -17.52 -5.57
N ASP A 355 4.52 -18.18 -6.31
CA ASP A 355 4.35 -18.00 -7.75
C ASP A 355 2.86 -17.75 -8.03
N ASN A 356 2.52 -16.56 -8.51
CA ASN A 356 1.14 -16.17 -8.72
C ASN A 356 0.88 -15.54 -10.09
N GLY A 357 -0.37 -15.69 -10.54
CA GLY A 357 -0.89 -15.05 -11.74
C GLY A 357 -2.27 -14.45 -11.48
N TYR A 358 -2.52 -13.26 -12.03
CA TYR A 358 -3.78 -12.54 -11.88
C TYR A 358 -4.22 -11.94 -13.20
N TYR A 359 -5.43 -12.30 -13.65
CA TYR A 359 -6.05 -11.81 -14.87
C TYR A 359 -7.26 -10.98 -14.52
N VAL A 360 -7.43 -9.86 -15.20
CA VAL A 360 -8.57 -8.95 -15.03
C VAL A 360 -9.13 -8.54 -16.39
N LEU A 361 -10.44 -8.49 -16.47
CA LEU A 361 -11.20 -7.78 -17.50
C LEU A 361 -12.13 -6.78 -16.80
N ASN A 362 -11.97 -5.51 -17.09
CA ASN A 362 -12.88 -4.44 -16.68
C ASN A 362 -13.45 -3.76 -17.92
N SER A 363 -14.76 -3.85 -18.12
CA SER A 363 -15.43 -3.24 -19.26
C SER A 363 -16.63 -2.44 -18.81
N ASN A 364 -16.74 -1.20 -19.27
CA ASN A 364 -17.80 -0.29 -18.89
C ASN A 364 -18.26 0.60 -20.04
N LEU A 365 -19.53 1.00 -19.96
CA LEU A 365 -20.17 2.00 -20.79
C LEU A 365 -20.45 3.23 -19.93
N LYS A 366 -20.01 4.38 -20.39
CA LYS A 366 -20.21 5.67 -19.71
C LYS A 366 -21.00 6.60 -20.63
N TYR A 367 -22.13 7.07 -20.15
CA TYR A 367 -22.96 8.09 -20.78
C TYR A 367 -22.73 9.43 -20.08
N ILE A 368 -22.56 10.49 -20.84
CA ILE A 368 -22.33 11.85 -20.33
C ILE A 368 -23.14 12.82 -21.19
N ASP A 369 -24.06 13.54 -20.55
CA ASP A 369 -24.67 14.74 -21.10
C ASP A 369 -24.64 15.88 -20.07
N GLU A 370 -25.39 16.97 -20.33
CA GLU A 370 -25.43 18.15 -19.46
C GLU A 370 -25.93 17.87 -18.04
N ARG A 371 -26.86 16.91 -17.89
CA ARG A 371 -27.55 16.61 -16.62
C ARG A 371 -27.25 15.21 -16.07
N LEU A 372 -26.98 14.25 -16.94
CA LEU A 372 -26.80 12.85 -16.55
C LEU A 372 -25.39 12.35 -16.85
N MET A 373 -24.72 11.86 -15.83
CA MET A 373 -23.54 11.02 -15.98
C MET A 373 -23.86 9.62 -15.44
N ALA A 374 -23.91 8.63 -16.32
CA ALA A 374 -24.17 7.24 -15.94
C ALA A 374 -23.04 6.33 -16.39
N THR A 375 -22.71 5.34 -15.59
CA THR A 375 -21.70 4.31 -15.92
C THR A 375 -22.24 2.95 -15.49
N ALA A 376 -22.22 1.98 -16.39
CA ALA A 376 -22.52 0.58 -16.08
C ALA A 376 -21.39 -0.30 -16.58
N GLY A 377 -21.06 -1.36 -15.87
CA GLY A 377 -19.95 -2.20 -16.28
C GLY A 377 -19.84 -3.50 -15.51
N VAL A 378 -18.85 -4.27 -15.95
CA VAL A 378 -18.48 -5.56 -15.37
C VAL A 378 -16.99 -5.59 -15.08
N TYR A 379 -16.64 -6.23 -13.97
CA TYR A 379 -15.26 -6.52 -13.58
C TYR A 379 -15.15 -8.02 -13.32
N LEU A 380 -14.32 -8.70 -14.10
CA LEU A 380 -14.06 -10.14 -13.96
C LEU A 380 -12.60 -10.35 -13.62
N SER A 381 -12.34 -11.22 -12.67
CA SER A 381 -10.96 -11.57 -12.35
C SER A 381 -10.75 -13.04 -12.02
N SER A 382 -9.54 -13.51 -12.30
CA SER A 382 -9.08 -14.86 -12.02
C SER A 382 -7.67 -14.81 -11.44
N TYR A 383 -7.50 -15.36 -10.26
CA TYR A 383 -6.22 -15.47 -9.56
C TYR A 383 -5.85 -16.95 -9.35
N SER A 384 -4.56 -17.24 -9.46
CA SER A 384 -3.95 -18.51 -9.09
C SER A 384 -2.63 -18.24 -8.36
N GLY A 385 -2.48 -18.77 -7.16
CA GLY A 385 -1.26 -18.66 -6.34
C GLY A 385 -0.75 -20.03 -5.92
N LYS A 386 0.56 -20.23 -6.03
CA LYS A 386 1.28 -21.42 -5.59
C LYS A 386 2.25 -21.02 -4.48
N HIS A 387 2.08 -21.62 -3.29
CA HIS A 387 2.90 -21.36 -2.12
C HIS A 387 3.65 -22.63 -1.76
N PHE A 388 4.97 -22.54 -1.69
CA PHE A 388 5.80 -23.71 -1.40
C PHE A 388 7.03 -23.35 -0.60
N GLY A 389 7.65 -24.36 0.01
CA GLY A 389 8.87 -24.19 0.78
C GLY A 389 9.94 -25.18 0.35
N ASP A 390 11.14 -24.66 0.06
CA ASP A 390 12.30 -25.44 -0.36
C ASP A 390 13.42 -25.34 0.69
N VAL A 391 14.03 -26.47 1.00
CA VAL A 391 15.28 -26.50 1.77
C VAL A 391 16.45 -26.26 0.81
N VAL A 392 17.25 -25.26 1.10
CA VAL A 392 18.43 -24.90 0.28
C VAL A 392 19.69 -25.60 0.79
N TRP A 393 19.77 -25.78 2.11
CA TRP A 393 20.92 -26.38 2.77
C TRP A 393 20.58 -26.86 4.18
N ALA A 394 21.28 -27.90 4.64
CA ALA A 394 21.21 -28.41 6.01
C ALA A 394 22.59 -28.86 6.48
N SER A 395 23.04 -28.43 7.67
CA SER A 395 24.38 -28.67 8.19
C SER A 395 24.70 -30.17 8.35
N VAL A 396 23.73 -30.96 8.76
CA VAL A 396 23.90 -32.43 8.95
C VAL A 396 23.97 -33.19 7.63
N LEU A 397 23.29 -32.71 6.58
CA LEU A 397 23.26 -33.37 5.27
C LEU A 397 24.44 -32.93 4.38
N GLY A 398 25.00 -31.73 4.64
CA GLY A 398 26.15 -31.16 3.93
C GLY A 398 25.86 -30.72 2.50
N ASP A 399 26.89 -30.19 1.85
CA ASP A 399 26.79 -29.55 0.52
C ASP A 399 26.58 -30.54 -0.63
N LYS A 400 26.92 -31.83 -0.42
CA LYS A 400 26.77 -32.86 -1.45
C LYS A 400 25.38 -33.45 -1.55
N HIS A 401 24.49 -33.13 -0.60
CA HIS A 401 23.10 -33.59 -0.62
C HIS A 401 22.34 -32.93 -1.77
N ASN A 402 21.50 -33.70 -2.47
CA ASN A 402 20.62 -33.15 -3.49
C ASN A 402 19.38 -32.51 -2.82
N TYR A 403 19.31 -31.19 -2.84
CA TYR A 403 18.19 -30.41 -2.28
C TYR A 403 17.09 -30.12 -3.32
N SER A 404 17.20 -30.56 -4.56
CA SER A 404 16.23 -30.28 -5.62
C SER A 404 14.81 -30.80 -5.29
N ASP A 405 14.70 -31.86 -4.50
CA ASP A 405 13.46 -32.47 -4.05
C ASP A 405 13.06 -32.07 -2.62
N GLY A 406 13.78 -31.10 -2.04
CA GLY A 406 13.65 -30.66 -0.65
C GLY A 406 12.42 -29.81 -0.33
N ARG A 407 11.31 -29.96 -1.08
CA ARG A 407 10.07 -29.23 -0.85
C ARG A 407 9.29 -29.86 0.31
N TRP A 408 9.12 -29.11 1.42
CA TRP A 408 8.40 -29.64 2.59
C TRP A 408 6.92 -29.27 2.65
N TYR A 409 6.47 -28.29 1.87
CA TYR A 409 5.06 -28.00 1.64
C TYR A 409 4.83 -27.43 0.24
N ASP A 410 3.65 -27.70 -0.28
CA ASP A 410 3.18 -27.16 -1.57
C ASP A 410 1.66 -27.00 -1.47
N ASN A 411 1.18 -25.78 -1.65
CA ASN A 411 -0.23 -25.51 -1.58
C ASN A 411 -0.64 -24.49 -2.63
N ASN A 412 -1.85 -24.66 -3.14
CA ASN A 412 -2.39 -23.86 -4.21
C ASN A 412 -3.64 -23.13 -3.75
N ALA A 413 -3.85 -21.93 -4.29
CA ALA A 413 -5.08 -21.19 -4.12
C ALA A 413 -5.61 -20.68 -5.45
N LYS A 414 -6.95 -20.59 -5.58
CA LYS A 414 -7.64 -20.01 -6.72
C LYS A 414 -8.75 -19.10 -6.23
N LYS A 415 -8.87 -17.93 -6.86
CA LYS A 415 -9.95 -16.98 -6.59
C LYS A 415 -10.53 -16.49 -7.91
N TYR A 416 -11.84 -16.50 -7.99
CA TYR A 416 -12.60 -15.93 -9.12
C TYR A 416 -13.55 -14.89 -8.56
N GLU A 417 -13.63 -13.76 -9.25
CA GLU A 417 -14.56 -12.70 -8.90
C GLU A 417 -15.27 -12.21 -10.14
N ALA A 418 -16.59 -12.04 -10.02
CA ALA A 418 -17.43 -11.40 -11.01
C ALA A 418 -18.21 -10.28 -10.31
N THR A 419 -18.04 -9.06 -10.78
CA THR A 419 -18.70 -7.86 -10.27
C THR A 419 -19.46 -7.19 -11.39
N ALA A 420 -20.72 -6.86 -11.18
CA ALA A 420 -21.51 -5.97 -12.02
C ALA A 420 -21.82 -4.70 -11.24
N PHE A 421 -21.75 -3.55 -11.89
CA PHE A 421 -22.05 -2.27 -11.24
C PHE A 421 -22.80 -1.33 -12.17
N ALA A 422 -23.58 -0.44 -11.55
CA ALA A 422 -24.26 0.66 -12.23
C ALA A 422 -24.22 1.89 -11.32
N ARG A 423 -23.79 3.01 -11.86
CA ARG A 423 -23.66 4.30 -11.18
C ARG A 423 -24.33 5.38 -12.01
N ALA A 424 -25.07 6.26 -11.37
CA ALA A 424 -25.66 7.43 -12.02
C ALA A 424 -25.51 8.67 -11.12
N GLU A 425 -25.29 9.80 -11.74
CA GLU A 425 -25.29 11.12 -11.15
C GLU A 425 -26.17 12.04 -11.99
N TYR A 426 -27.20 12.61 -11.37
CA TYR A 426 -28.17 13.45 -12.05
C TYR A 426 -28.17 14.86 -11.46
N ASP A 427 -28.03 15.87 -12.32
CA ASP A 427 -28.06 17.29 -11.99
C ASP A 427 -29.50 17.83 -12.18
N PHE A 428 -30.15 18.18 -11.08
CA PHE A 428 -31.52 18.74 -11.09
C PHE A 428 -31.56 20.24 -11.46
N GLY A 429 -30.40 20.87 -11.61
CA GLY A 429 -30.26 22.31 -11.74
C GLY A 429 -30.19 23.01 -10.36
N ALA A 430 -30.01 24.33 -10.39
CA ALA A 430 -29.81 25.16 -9.19
C ALA A 430 -28.70 24.65 -8.26
N GLY A 431 -27.74 23.88 -8.80
CA GLY A 431 -26.62 23.30 -8.07
C GLY A 431 -26.89 21.99 -7.35
N PHE A 432 -28.10 21.44 -7.39
CA PHE A 432 -28.45 20.16 -6.73
C PHE A 432 -28.16 18.98 -7.65
N SER A 433 -27.47 17.96 -7.10
CA SER A 433 -27.24 16.69 -7.78
C SER A 433 -27.53 15.52 -6.86
N ALA A 434 -28.05 14.42 -7.41
CA ALA A 434 -28.19 13.13 -6.73
C ALA A 434 -27.27 12.09 -7.36
N PHE A 435 -26.81 11.19 -6.53
CA PHE A 435 -25.89 10.11 -6.88
C PHE A 435 -26.44 8.79 -6.38
N ALA A 436 -26.41 7.76 -7.22
CA ALA A 436 -26.69 6.37 -6.87
C ALA A 436 -25.63 5.46 -7.48
N ASP A 437 -25.19 4.46 -6.72
CA ASP A 437 -24.17 3.51 -7.14
C ASP A 437 -24.51 2.12 -6.56
N LEU A 438 -24.70 1.14 -7.41
CA LEU A 438 -25.08 -0.22 -7.08
C LEU A 438 -23.99 -1.18 -7.55
N GLN A 439 -23.58 -2.09 -6.68
CA GLN A 439 -22.60 -3.11 -7.00
C GLN A 439 -23.09 -4.49 -6.52
N TYR A 440 -22.98 -5.48 -7.37
CA TYR A 440 -23.13 -6.90 -7.03
C TYR A 440 -21.80 -7.61 -7.27
N ARG A 441 -21.28 -8.34 -6.25
CA ARG A 441 -20.03 -9.10 -6.29
C ARG A 441 -20.27 -10.56 -5.96
N GLY A 442 -19.91 -11.45 -6.88
CA GLY A 442 -19.84 -12.90 -6.66
C GLY A 442 -18.38 -13.35 -6.59
N ILE A 443 -17.99 -14.05 -5.53
CA ILE A 443 -16.62 -14.48 -5.28
C ILE A 443 -16.61 -15.98 -5.01
N ARG A 444 -15.65 -16.70 -5.63
CA ARG A 444 -15.35 -18.10 -5.30
C ARG A 444 -13.88 -18.21 -4.94
N TYR A 445 -13.59 -18.82 -3.79
CA TYR A 445 -12.24 -19.03 -3.29
C TYR A 445 -12.01 -20.47 -2.89
N ALA A 446 -10.84 -21.02 -3.21
CA ALA A 446 -10.41 -22.34 -2.82
C ALA A 446 -8.92 -22.35 -2.49
N MET A 447 -8.54 -23.05 -1.42
CA MET A 447 -7.16 -23.43 -1.07
C MET A 447 -7.08 -24.96 -1.01
N GLN A 448 -5.92 -25.52 -1.35
CA GLN A 448 -5.68 -26.96 -1.30
C GLN A 448 -4.21 -27.25 -1.00
N GLY A 449 -3.96 -28.24 -0.14
CA GLY A 449 -2.64 -28.74 0.22
C GLY A 449 -2.15 -28.27 1.58
N PRO A 450 -1.04 -28.83 2.08
CA PRO A 450 -0.47 -28.51 3.38
C PRO A 450 0.19 -27.13 3.40
N ASP A 451 0.13 -26.48 4.55
CA ASP A 451 0.88 -25.27 4.83
C ASP A 451 2.30 -25.57 5.37
N ASP A 452 3.04 -24.52 5.69
CA ASP A 452 4.41 -24.55 6.21
C ASP A 452 4.56 -25.21 7.60
N LYS A 453 3.44 -25.58 8.26
CA LYS A 453 3.37 -26.39 9.49
C LYS A 453 2.82 -27.79 9.22
N SER A 454 2.75 -28.22 7.95
CA SER A 454 2.19 -29.50 7.51
C SER A 454 0.71 -29.70 7.92
N ILE A 455 -0.03 -28.60 8.03
CA ILE A 455 -1.47 -28.61 8.30
C ILE A 455 -2.19 -28.51 6.96
N ALA A 456 -3.10 -29.45 6.68
CA ALA A 456 -3.97 -29.39 5.51
C ALA A 456 -4.83 -28.12 5.57
N THR A 457 -4.75 -27.29 4.52
CA THR A 457 -5.50 -26.03 4.42
C THR A 457 -6.64 -26.11 3.41
N ASP A 458 -7.18 -27.31 3.19
CA ASP A 458 -8.26 -27.53 2.22
C ASP A 458 -9.49 -26.72 2.63
N TYR A 459 -9.84 -25.75 1.81
CA TYR A 459 -10.94 -24.83 2.05
C TYR A 459 -11.57 -24.38 0.74
N LYS A 460 -12.91 -24.32 0.72
CA LYS A 460 -13.66 -23.80 -0.42
C LYS A 460 -14.87 -23.03 0.06
N ASN A 461 -15.07 -21.83 -0.44
CA ASN A 461 -16.24 -21.03 -0.14
C ASN A 461 -16.64 -20.10 -1.29
N SER A 462 -17.87 -19.59 -1.23
CA SER A 462 -18.39 -18.60 -2.15
C SER A 462 -19.15 -17.54 -1.38
N TRP A 463 -19.01 -16.28 -1.80
CA TRP A 463 -19.72 -15.14 -1.21
C TRP A 463 -20.43 -14.37 -2.32
N ASN A 464 -21.57 -13.80 -1.98
CA ASN A 464 -22.33 -12.89 -2.82
C ASN A 464 -22.64 -11.64 -2.01
N PHE A 465 -22.30 -10.47 -2.54
CA PHE A 465 -22.43 -9.21 -1.86
C PHE A 465 -23.22 -8.21 -2.72
N PHE A 466 -24.11 -7.46 -2.08
CA PHE A 466 -24.77 -6.32 -2.67
C PHE A 466 -24.38 -5.07 -1.91
N ASN A 467 -23.78 -4.10 -2.59
CA ASN A 467 -23.18 -2.91 -2.03
C ASN A 467 -23.83 -1.65 -2.64
N PRO A 468 -24.97 -1.17 -2.10
CA PRO A 468 -25.60 0.05 -2.55
C PRO A 468 -24.97 1.28 -1.93
N ARG A 469 -25.03 2.39 -2.67
CA ARG A 469 -24.65 3.71 -2.20
C ARG A 469 -25.56 4.76 -2.81
N ALA A 470 -25.85 5.82 -2.03
CA ALA A 470 -26.62 6.98 -2.48
C ALA A 470 -26.12 8.25 -1.80
N GLY A 471 -26.30 9.38 -2.45
CA GLY A 471 -25.95 10.66 -1.86
C GLY A 471 -26.52 11.83 -2.63
N LEU A 472 -26.46 12.99 -1.98
CA LEU A 472 -26.89 14.27 -2.52
C LEU A 472 -25.75 15.28 -2.39
N SER A 473 -25.63 16.17 -3.35
CA SER A 473 -24.74 17.31 -3.26
C SER A 473 -25.43 18.59 -3.71
N TRP A 474 -25.03 19.69 -3.12
CA TRP A 474 -25.40 21.03 -3.52
C TRP A 474 -24.16 21.87 -3.72
N ILE A 475 -24.06 22.51 -4.88
CA ILE A 475 -22.93 23.33 -5.28
C ILE A 475 -23.44 24.70 -5.66
N SER A 476 -22.93 25.75 -5.04
CA SER A 476 -23.23 27.13 -5.42
C SER A 476 -21.97 27.83 -5.89
N GLY A 477 -21.94 28.12 -7.21
CA GLY A 477 -20.76 28.67 -7.87
C GLY A 477 -19.52 27.83 -7.65
N ASP A 478 -18.35 28.49 -7.61
CA ASP A 478 -17.06 27.83 -7.31
C ASP A 478 -16.69 27.86 -5.84
N PHE A 479 -17.50 28.49 -4.99
CA PHE A 479 -17.12 28.80 -3.63
C PHE A 479 -17.65 27.83 -2.56
N ILE A 480 -18.75 27.12 -2.79
CA ILE A 480 -19.26 26.16 -1.79
C ILE A 480 -19.80 24.89 -2.43
N LYS A 481 -19.51 23.76 -1.79
CA LYS A 481 -20.12 22.45 -2.00
C LYS A 481 -20.55 21.90 -0.63
N VAL A 482 -21.78 21.41 -0.51
CA VAL A 482 -22.27 20.65 0.64
C VAL A 482 -22.74 19.31 0.12
N TYR A 483 -22.45 18.22 0.82
CA TYR A 483 -22.85 16.89 0.40
C TYR A 483 -23.11 15.95 1.57
N GLY A 484 -23.91 14.93 1.30
CA GLY A 484 -24.13 13.82 2.22
C GLY A 484 -24.31 12.53 1.45
N SER A 485 -23.80 11.42 2.00
CA SER A 485 -23.96 10.10 1.41
C SER A 485 -24.09 9.00 2.44
N VAL A 486 -24.73 7.90 2.02
CA VAL A 486 -24.85 6.65 2.77
C VAL A 486 -24.41 5.49 1.88
N ALA A 487 -23.74 4.49 2.48
CA ALA A 487 -23.26 3.34 1.74
C ALA A 487 -23.24 2.08 2.60
N LEU A 488 -23.42 0.92 1.96
CA LEU A 488 -23.26 -0.40 2.55
C LEU A 488 -22.15 -1.14 1.78
N GLY A 489 -21.21 -1.74 2.50
CA GLY A 489 -20.11 -2.52 1.92
C GLY A 489 -19.89 -3.83 2.63
N HIS A 490 -19.38 -4.81 1.88
CA HIS A 490 -19.01 -6.13 2.38
C HIS A 490 -17.62 -6.51 1.90
N ARG A 491 -16.90 -7.30 2.72
CA ARG A 491 -15.59 -7.85 2.36
C ARG A 491 -15.43 -9.27 2.91
N GLU A 492 -14.92 -10.17 2.09
CA GLU A 492 -14.59 -11.55 2.42
C GLU A 492 -13.30 -11.64 3.24
N PRO A 493 -13.07 -12.72 4.05
CA PRO A 493 -11.79 -13.00 4.70
C PRO A 493 -10.67 -13.26 3.69
N GLY A 494 -9.46 -12.80 4.02
CA GLY A 494 -8.25 -13.09 3.24
C GLY A 494 -7.67 -14.49 3.51
N ARG A 495 -6.71 -14.91 2.67
CA ARG A 495 -6.04 -16.21 2.82
C ARG A 495 -5.39 -16.39 4.19
N SER A 496 -4.67 -15.39 4.68
CA SER A 496 -4.00 -15.47 5.99
C SER A 496 -5.01 -15.66 7.11
N ASP A 497 -6.14 -14.96 7.05
CA ASP A 497 -7.21 -15.06 8.05
C ASP A 497 -7.77 -16.47 8.10
N LEU A 498 -8.07 -17.06 6.95
CA LEU A 498 -8.59 -18.43 6.83
C LEU A 498 -7.56 -19.47 7.30
N LYS A 499 -6.30 -19.34 6.88
CA LYS A 499 -5.22 -20.26 7.26
C LYS A 499 -4.99 -20.28 8.78
N GLU A 500 -4.92 -19.12 9.43
CA GLU A 500 -4.73 -19.06 10.88
C GLU A 500 -5.95 -19.59 11.64
N ASN A 501 -7.16 -19.37 11.12
CA ASN A 501 -8.37 -19.94 11.71
C ASN A 501 -8.42 -21.48 11.57
N ILE A 502 -8.00 -22.04 10.42
CA ILE A 502 -7.86 -23.51 10.23
C ILE A 502 -6.84 -24.07 11.23
N ARG A 503 -5.69 -23.43 11.40
CA ARG A 503 -4.67 -23.83 12.39
C ARG A 503 -5.22 -23.86 13.81
N TYR A 504 -5.96 -22.82 14.18
CA TYR A 504 -6.64 -22.76 15.47
C TYR A 504 -7.62 -23.93 15.65
N VAL A 505 -8.47 -24.20 14.66
CA VAL A 505 -9.42 -25.33 14.68
C VAL A 505 -8.71 -26.67 14.82
N VAL A 506 -7.61 -26.91 14.10
CA VAL A 506 -6.82 -28.14 14.22
C VAL A 506 -6.22 -28.26 15.63
N GLN A 507 -5.75 -27.17 16.22
CA GLN A 507 -5.21 -27.16 17.56
C GLN A 507 -6.28 -27.46 18.62
N GLU A 508 -7.46 -26.89 18.51
CA GLU A 508 -8.61 -27.15 19.38
C GLU A 508 -9.04 -28.65 19.32
N LYS A 509 -9.16 -29.18 18.08
CA LYS A 509 -9.52 -30.59 17.88
C LYS A 509 -8.48 -31.56 18.46
N LYS A 510 -7.17 -31.25 18.31
CA LYS A 510 -6.11 -32.05 18.96
C LYS A 510 -6.18 -32.01 20.48
N ALA A 511 -6.72 -30.97 21.06
CA ALA A 511 -6.95 -30.82 22.50
C ALA A 511 -8.33 -31.40 22.95
N GLY A 512 -9.02 -32.14 22.08
CA GLY A 512 -10.30 -32.78 22.39
C GLY A 512 -11.50 -31.84 22.43
N ARG A 513 -11.38 -30.61 21.88
CA ARG A 513 -12.48 -29.66 21.84
C ARG A 513 -13.10 -29.59 20.45
N ASP A 514 -14.43 -29.48 20.38
CA ASP A 514 -15.11 -29.26 19.10
C ASP A 514 -14.87 -27.83 18.61
N ALA A 515 -14.41 -27.71 17.37
CA ALA A 515 -14.16 -26.44 16.74
C ALA A 515 -14.35 -26.52 15.21
N GLN A 516 -14.84 -25.44 14.63
CA GLN A 516 -15.07 -25.31 13.18
C GLN A 516 -14.53 -23.97 12.67
N VAL A 517 -14.20 -23.91 11.39
CA VAL A 517 -13.84 -22.66 10.73
C VAL A 517 -15.07 -21.74 10.70
N ASN A 518 -14.98 -20.61 11.40
CA ASN A 518 -16.10 -19.70 11.60
C ASN A 518 -15.69 -18.24 11.37
N LEU A 519 -15.02 -17.96 10.25
CA LEU A 519 -14.76 -16.59 9.83
C LEU A 519 -15.89 -16.05 8.94
N LYS A 520 -16.42 -14.92 9.34
CA LYS A 520 -17.50 -14.22 8.65
C LYS A 520 -16.98 -13.10 7.77
N PRO A 521 -17.64 -12.80 6.65
CA PRO A 521 -17.36 -11.57 5.91
C PRO A 521 -17.73 -10.34 6.75
N GLU A 522 -16.93 -9.28 6.59
CA GLU A 522 -17.18 -7.99 7.22
C GLU A 522 -18.32 -7.26 6.54
N LYS A 523 -19.07 -6.45 7.33
CA LYS A 523 -20.08 -5.53 6.83
C LYS A 523 -19.79 -4.15 7.38
N MET A 524 -19.95 -3.11 6.57
CA MET A 524 -19.82 -1.71 6.99
C MET A 524 -20.99 -0.90 6.46
N PHE A 525 -21.61 -0.13 7.34
CA PHE A 525 -22.50 0.96 6.99
C PHE A 525 -21.76 2.27 7.19
N ASP A 526 -21.71 3.11 6.15
CA ASP A 526 -20.95 4.35 6.09
C ASP A 526 -21.86 5.53 5.85
N VAL A 527 -21.70 6.59 6.64
CA VAL A 527 -22.40 7.87 6.51
C VAL A 527 -21.37 8.97 6.45
N GLU A 528 -21.47 9.81 5.44
CA GLU A 528 -20.58 10.97 5.21
C GLU A 528 -21.42 12.24 5.11
N LEU A 529 -20.96 13.30 5.77
CA LEU A 529 -21.48 14.66 5.61
C LEU A 529 -20.30 15.61 5.44
N GLY A 530 -20.25 16.36 4.35
CA GLY A 530 -19.12 17.21 4.07
C GLY A 530 -19.48 18.57 3.51
N MET A 531 -18.59 19.52 3.73
CA MET A 531 -18.65 20.86 3.18
C MET A 531 -17.27 21.27 2.72
N ASP A 532 -17.15 21.72 1.47
CA ASP A 532 -15.96 22.35 0.91
C ASP A 532 -16.29 23.82 0.62
N MET A 533 -15.43 24.73 1.04
CA MET A 533 -15.59 26.15 0.79
C MET A 533 -14.31 26.77 0.24
N LYS A 534 -14.45 27.65 -0.74
CA LYS A 534 -13.36 28.41 -1.34
C LYS A 534 -13.70 29.90 -1.26
N ILE A 535 -12.94 30.65 -0.50
CA ILE A 535 -13.09 32.11 -0.34
C ILE A 535 -12.07 32.78 -1.23
N HIS A 536 -12.53 33.27 -2.39
CA HIS A 536 -11.67 33.76 -3.46
C HIS A 536 -10.57 32.73 -3.77
N ASP A 537 -9.52 33.11 -4.44
CA ASP A 537 -8.36 32.21 -4.70
C ASP A 537 -7.34 32.15 -3.55
N LYS A 538 -7.71 32.66 -2.36
CA LYS A 538 -6.79 32.79 -1.22
C LYS A 538 -6.98 31.74 -0.14
N LEU A 539 -8.20 31.38 0.17
CA LEU A 539 -8.52 30.46 1.26
C LEU A 539 -9.49 29.38 0.79
N SER A 540 -9.14 28.13 1.00
CA SER A 540 -10.06 27.01 0.89
C SER A 540 -10.02 26.18 2.16
N TYR A 541 -11.17 25.68 2.59
CA TYR A 541 -11.27 24.76 3.71
C TYR A 541 -12.35 23.72 3.46
N SER A 542 -12.17 22.58 4.11
CA SER A 542 -13.13 21.49 4.10
C SER A 542 -13.40 20.99 5.51
N VAL A 543 -14.63 20.59 5.74
CA VAL A 543 -15.09 19.92 6.97
C VAL A 543 -15.81 18.66 6.54
N ASN A 544 -15.44 17.52 7.12
CA ASN A 544 -16.11 16.26 6.87
C ASN A 544 -16.41 15.53 8.17
N PHE A 545 -17.66 15.09 8.35
CA PHE A 545 -18.09 14.19 9.41
C PHE A 545 -18.33 12.81 8.82
N TYR A 546 -17.83 11.77 9.47
CA TYR A 546 -18.01 10.39 9.03
C TYR A 546 -18.43 9.47 10.17
N MET A 547 -19.20 8.46 9.83
CA MET A 547 -19.64 7.40 10.72
C MET A 547 -19.60 6.06 9.98
N MET A 548 -18.61 5.23 10.31
CA MET A 548 -18.39 3.89 9.76
C MET A 548 -18.74 2.86 10.84
N GLU A 549 -19.89 2.20 10.69
CA GLU A 549 -20.40 1.18 11.62
C GLU A 549 -20.17 -0.22 11.07
N TYR A 550 -19.50 -1.07 11.86
CA TYR A 550 -19.09 -2.40 11.41
C TYR A 550 -19.83 -3.51 12.14
N ARG A 551 -20.10 -4.58 11.40
CA ARG A 551 -20.52 -5.88 11.92
C ARG A 551 -19.54 -6.96 11.45
N ASP A 552 -19.17 -7.86 12.37
CA ASP A 552 -18.22 -8.95 12.11
C ASP A 552 -16.91 -8.46 11.47
N MET A 553 -16.41 -7.27 11.85
CA MET A 553 -15.17 -6.70 11.31
C MET A 553 -14.01 -7.65 11.56
N LEU A 554 -13.21 -7.93 10.54
CA LEU A 554 -11.95 -8.66 10.65
C LEU A 554 -10.85 -7.70 11.11
N LEU A 555 -10.64 -7.66 12.42
CA LEU A 555 -9.73 -6.75 13.07
C LEU A 555 -8.45 -7.47 13.50
N GLU A 556 -7.31 -6.81 13.29
CA GLU A 556 -6.01 -7.29 13.75
C GLU A 556 -6.03 -7.47 15.28
N THR A 557 -5.42 -8.53 15.76
CA THR A 557 -5.33 -8.83 17.21
C THR A 557 -4.11 -8.21 17.88
N GLY A 558 -3.23 -7.58 17.09
CA GLY A 558 -1.90 -7.14 17.50
C GLY A 558 -0.81 -8.19 17.31
N ARG A 559 -1.16 -9.45 17.08
CA ARG A 559 -0.22 -10.55 16.85
C ARG A 559 0.17 -10.66 15.37
N LEU A 560 1.39 -11.12 15.12
CA LEU A 560 1.85 -11.52 13.80
C LEU A 560 2.01 -13.05 13.72
N ASN A 561 1.84 -13.61 12.53
CA ASN A 561 2.27 -14.96 12.24
C ASN A 561 3.78 -15.04 11.94
N GLU A 562 4.32 -16.22 11.70
CA GLU A 562 5.76 -16.44 11.43
C GLU A 562 6.28 -15.74 10.15
N SER A 563 5.39 -15.28 9.28
CA SER A 563 5.72 -14.56 8.04
C SER A 563 5.45 -13.04 8.14
N GLY A 564 5.22 -12.52 9.35
CA GLY A 564 5.00 -11.09 9.59
C GLY A 564 3.58 -10.59 9.26
N TYR A 565 2.64 -11.46 8.89
CA TYR A 565 1.25 -11.04 8.62
C TYR A 565 0.45 -10.90 9.91
N PRO A 566 -0.38 -9.84 10.05
CA PRO A 566 -1.28 -9.68 11.16
C PRO A 566 -2.28 -10.83 11.27
N ILE A 567 -2.47 -11.35 12.48
CA ILE A 567 -3.52 -12.32 12.79
C ILE A 567 -4.80 -11.54 13.11
N LYS A 568 -5.90 -11.89 12.45
CA LYS A 568 -7.20 -11.23 12.61
C LYS A 568 -8.26 -12.15 13.19
N GLU A 569 -9.27 -11.52 13.79
CA GLU A 569 -10.47 -12.17 14.29
C GLU A 569 -11.71 -11.33 13.99
N ASN A 570 -12.90 -11.95 13.91
CA ASN A 570 -14.13 -11.19 13.79
C ASN A 570 -14.49 -10.54 15.13
N VAL A 571 -14.72 -9.22 15.12
CA VAL A 571 -15.30 -8.50 16.26
C VAL A 571 -16.76 -8.19 15.96
N PRO A 572 -17.70 -8.47 16.91
CA PRO A 572 -19.13 -8.43 16.61
C PRO A 572 -19.63 -7.06 16.18
N VAL A 573 -19.27 -6.03 16.92
CA VAL A 573 -19.69 -4.64 16.72
C VAL A 573 -18.53 -3.71 16.96
N SER A 574 -18.26 -2.86 15.98
CA SER A 574 -17.25 -1.82 16.13
C SER A 574 -17.60 -0.59 15.29
N TYR A 575 -16.96 0.53 15.56
CA TYR A 575 -17.21 1.76 14.82
C TYR A 575 -15.97 2.65 14.74
N ARG A 576 -15.92 3.44 13.66
CA ARG A 576 -15.02 4.56 13.46
C ARG A 576 -15.86 5.80 13.16
N ARG A 577 -15.76 6.83 13.99
CA ARG A 577 -16.51 8.07 13.85
C ARG A 577 -15.57 9.24 14.01
N GLY A 578 -15.72 10.29 13.22
CA GLY A 578 -14.80 11.41 13.34
C GLY A 578 -15.16 12.62 12.53
N VAL A 579 -14.31 13.63 12.72
CA VAL A 579 -14.34 14.90 12.00
C VAL A 579 -12.97 15.12 11.37
N GLU A 580 -12.95 15.48 10.11
CA GLU A 580 -11.75 15.89 9.37
C GLU A 580 -11.89 17.35 8.98
N LEU A 581 -10.90 18.14 9.31
CA LEU A 581 -10.77 19.54 8.91
C LEU A 581 -9.52 19.67 8.05
N ALA A 582 -9.60 20.38 6.93
CA ALA A 582 -8.44 20.75 6.14
C ALA A 582 -8.58 22.19 5.65
N ALA A 583 -7.46 22.91 5.58
CA ALA A 583 -7.43 24.28 5.12
C ALA A 583 -6.16 24.54 4.31
N PHE A 584 -6.30 25.33 3.26
CA PHE A 584 -5.21 25.89 2.49
C PHE A 584 -5.36 27.40 2.40
N TRP A 585 -4.33 28.15 2.78
CA TRP A 585 -4.35 29.60 2.81
C TRP A 585 -3.13 30.22 2.12
N LYS A 586 -3.36 30.96 1.06
CA LYS A 586 -2.38 31.85 0.44
C LYS A 586 -2.31 33.16 1.22
N VAL A 587 -1.52 33.18 2.31
CA VAL A 587 -1.35 34.39 3.14
C VAL A 587 -0.78 35.55 2.30
N LEU A 588 0.26 35.24 1.56
CA LEU A 588 0.93 36.11 0.58
C LEU A 588 1.18 35.29 -0.69
N PRO A 589 1.46 35.91 -1.83
CA PRO A 589 1.91 35.18 -3.02
C PRO A 589 3.15 34.32 -2.76
N GLU A 590 4.01 34.71 -1.84
CA GLU A 590 5.22 34.00 -1.43
C GLU A 590 5.02 33.02 -0.29
N LEU A 591 3.94 33.16 0.49
CA LEU A 591 3.72 32.40 1.73
C LEU A 591 2.37 31.68 1.70
N HIS A 592 2.41 30.36 1.69
CA HIS A 592 1.23 29.51 1.77
C HIS A 592 1.26 28.66 3.03
N LEU A 593 0.12 28.52 3.67
CA LEU A 593 -0.15 27.62 4.79
C LEU A 593 -1.10 26.53 4.33
N ASP A 594 -0.82 25.32 4.70
CA ASP A 594 -1.65 24.14 4.47
C ASP A 594 -1.73 23.33 5.77
N GLY A 595 -2.90 22.86 6.14
CA GLY A 595 -3.07 22.12 7.36
C GLY A 595 -4.28 21.21 7.32
N ASN A 596 -4.19 20.12 8.07
CA ASN A 596 -5.31 19.25 8.33
C ASN A 596 -5.25 18.66 9.74
N ILE A 597 -6.43 18.36 10.28
CA ILE A 597 -6.58 17.63 11.53
C ILE A 597 -7.76 16.68 11.43
N ALA A 598 -7.58 15.46 11.89
CA ALA A 598 -8.62 14.46 12.05
C ALA A 598 -8.76 14.12 13.53
N LEU A 599 -9.98 14.23 14.03
CA LEU A 599 -10.37 13.83 15.37
C LEU A 599 -11.30 12.64 15.25
N SER A 600 -10.95 11.50 15.88
CA SER A 600 -11.70 10.26 15.68
C SER A 600 -11.90 9.45 16.96
N MET A 601 -12.96 8.65 16.95
CA MET A 601 -13.30 7.68 17.97
C MET A 601 -13.43 6.30 17.31
N ASN A 602 -12.47 5.41 17.60
CA ASN A 602 -12.37 4.08 17.00
C ASN A 602 -12.52 3.04 18.11
N LYS A 603 -13.71 2.41 18.22
CA LYS A 603 -14.04 1.56 19.37
C LYS A 603 -14.63 0.20 18.94
N ILE A 604 -14.39 -0.81 19.75
CA ILE A 604 -15.03 -2.13 19.72
C ILE A 604 -15.98 -2.21 20.91
N LYS A 605 -17.18 -2.78 20.70
CA LYS A 605 -18.14 -3.09 21.77
C LYS A 605 -18.16 -4.60 22.03
N ASN A 606 -18.31 -4.99 23.31
CA ASN A 606 -18.41 -6.38 23.74
C ASN A 606 -17.24 -7.23 23.21
N TYR A 607 -16.02 -6.74 23.41
CA TYR A 607 -14.79 -7.41 22.95
C TYR A 607 -14.33 -8.46 23.94
N THR A 608 -13.94 -9.64 23.44
CA THR A 608 -13.33 -10.69 24.25
C THR A 608 -11.91 -10.94 23.75
N ALA A 609 -10.93 -10.40 24.44
CA ALA A 609 -9.53 -10.67 24.17
C ALA A 609 -9.19 -12.13 24.52
N GLN A 610 -8.36 -12.75 23.68
CA GLN A 610 -7.94 -14.14 23.83
C GLN A 610 -6.42 -14.22 23.89
N VAL A 611 -5.89 -14.90 24.92
CA VAL A 611 -4.46 -15.17 25.08
C VAL A 611 -4.25 -16.68 25.10
N THR A 612 -3.36 -17.20 24.26
CA THR A 612 -3.04 -18.63 24.22
C THR A 612 -2.49 -19.09 25.57
N GLN A 613 -2.99 -20.20 26.08
CA GLN A 613 -2.58 -20.78 27.36
C GLN A 613 -1.91 -22.14 27.16
N TYR A 614 -0.75 -22.29 27.77
CA TYR A 614 -0.02 -23.56 27.88
C TYR A 614 0.13 -23.97 29.36
N ASP A 615 0.48 -25.24 29.58
CA ASP A 615 0.79 -25.73 30.92
C ASP A 615 2.02 -25.00 31.52
N ASN A 616 3.19 -25.20 30.92
CA ASN A 616 4.45 -24.60 31.36
C ASN A 616 5.39 -24.32 30.19
N GLN A 617 6.51 -23.66 30.49
CA GLN A 617 7.53 -23.27 29.49
C GLN A 617 8.41 -24.44 29.01
N THR A 618 8.31 -25.61 29.59
CA THR A 618 9.10 -26.79 29.21
C THR A 618 8.36 -27.68 28.23
N ASN A 619 7.11 -28.01 28.53
CA ASN A 619 6.30 -28.99 27.75
C ASN A 619 5.51 -28.29 26.62
N TYR A 620 5.04 -27.05 26.86
CA TYR A 620 4.19 -26.32 25.92
C TYR A 620 2.92 -27.10 25.52
N ASN A 621 2.30 -27.82 26.48
CA ASN A 621 1.02 -28.49 26.22
C ASN A 621 -0.08 -27.44 26.17
N TYR A 622 -0.75 -27.35 25.02
CA TYR A 622 -1.81 -26.36 24.77
C TYR A 622 -3.05 -26.67 25.65
N LEU A 623 -3.45 -25.68 26.45
CA LEU A 623 -4.62 -25.80 27.34
C LEU A 623 -5.86 -25.06 26.80
N GLY A 624 -5.71 -24.21 25.81
CA GLY A 624 -6.77 -23.38 25.26
C GLY A 624 -6.42 -21.91 25.24
N VAL A 625 -7.42 -21.07 25.49
CA VAL A 625 -7.25 -19.61 25.53
C VAL A 625 -7.80 -19.04 26.82
N LEU A 626 -7.04 -18.13 27.42
CA LEU A 626 -7.53 -17.27 28.52
C LEU A 626 -8.34 -16.14 27.89
N LYS A 627 -9.58 -15.95 28.36
CA LYS A 627 -10.52 -14.96 27.84
C LYS A 627 -10.70 -13.81 28.83
N THR A 628 -10.62 -12.59 28.35
CA THR A 628 -10.91 -11.37 29.11
C THR A 628 -11.93 -10.53 28.36
N HIS A 629 -13.05 -10.22 28.99
CA HIS A 629 -14.13 -9.44 28.39
C HIS A 629 -13.98 -7.95 28.68
N TYR A 630 -14.32 -7.12 27.68
CA TYR A 630 -14.32 -5.68 27.73
C TYR A 630 -15.63 -5.16 27.09
N ASP A 631 -16.39 -4.32 27.81
CA ASP A 631 -17.62 -3.73 27.29
C ASP A 631 -17.33 -2.79 26.11
N LYS A 632 -16.25 -2.02 26.20
CA LYS A 632 -15.87 -1.06 25.18
C LYS A 632 -14.37 -0.74 25.26
N VAL A 633 -13.64 -0.93 24.15
CA VAL A 633 -12.19 -0.66 24.06
C VAL A 633 -11.84 0.04 22.76
N SER A 634 -10.67 0.70 22.73
CA SER A 634 -10.09 1.28 21.51
C SER A 634 -9.57 0.19 20.58
N MET A 635 -9.72 0.42 19.28
CA MET A 635 -9.05 -0.39 18.25
C MET A 635 -7.56 -0.11 18.24
N LEU A 636 -6.76 -1.16 18.03
CA LEU A 636 -5.31 -1.01 17.83
C LEU A 636 -5.02 -0.13 16.59
N ASN A 637 -3.82 0.44 16.55
CA ASN A 637 -3.29 1.23 15.43
C ASN A 637 -4.25 2.31 14.90
N SER A 638 -5.12 2.82 15.77
CA SER A 638 -6.17 3.78 15.42
C SER A 638 -6.10 5.00 16.33
N PRO A 639 -5.19 5.96 16.06
CA PRO A 639 -5.04 7.16 16.87
C PRO A 639 -6.30 8.02 16.81
N SER A 640 -6.65 8.64 17.95
CA SER A 640 -7.80 9.55 18.02
C SER A 640 -7.53 10.92 17.41
N VAL A 641 -6.27 11.31 17.26
CA VAL A 641 -5.86 12.59 16.68
C VAL A 641 -4.74 12.35 15.68
N VAL A 642 -4.92 12.86 14.47
CA VAL A 642 -3.88 12.93 13.43
C VAL A 642 -3.90 14.32 12.83
N GLY A 643 -2.77 15.01 12.81
CA GLY A 643 -2.71 16.37 12.27
C GLY A 643 -1.46 16.63 11.46
N MET A 644 -1.55 17.61 10.56
CA MET A 644 -0.43 18.10 9.76
C MET A 644 -0.54 19.61 9.59
N ALA A 645 0.61 20.28 9.60
CA ALA A 645 0.73 21.65 9.17
C ALA A 645 1.94 21.79 8.23
N ARG A 646 1.78 22.58 7.16
CA ARG A 646 2.83 22.88 6.17
C ARG A 646 2.92 24.37 5.96
N LEU A 647 4.14 24.88 6.02
CA LEU A 647 4.51 26.21 5.58
C LEU A 647 5.26 26.06 4.25
N SER A 648 4.78 26.73 3.20
CA SER A 648 5.47 26.82 1.91
C SER A 648 5.88 28.27 1.66
N PHE A 649 7.18 28.52 1.52
CA PHE A 649 7.76 29.84 1.33
C PHE A 649 8.54 29.91 0.02
N MET A 650 8.25 30.90 -0.79
CA MET A 650 8.85 31.17 -2.10
C MET A 650 9.48 32.55 -2.09
N PRO A 651 10.68 32.75 -1.50
CA PRO A 651 11.25 34.05 -1.13
C PRO A 651 11.40 35.03 -2.30
N PHE A 652 11.63 34.53 -3.51
CA PHE A 652 11.91 35.35 -4.68
C PHE A 652 10.74 35.45 -5.67
N ARG A 653 9.52 35.03 -5.29
CA ARG A 653 8.38 34.98 -6.21
C ARG A 653 7.98 36.34 -6.76
N ARG A 654 8.06 37.42 -5.95
CA ARG A 654 7.78 38.80 -6.36
C ARG A 654 9.01 39.51 -6.94
N ILE A 655 10.12 39.43 -6.24
CA ILE A 655 11.30 40.24 -6.47
C ILE A 655 12.35 39.54 -7.35
N GLY A 656 12.29 38.20 -7.46
CA GLY A 656 13.26 37.43 -8.22
C GLY A 656 13.12 37.61 -9.72
N ARG A 657 14.24 37.48 -10.44
CA ARG A 657 14.32 37.46 -11.91
C ARG A 657 14.72 36.02 -12.34
N GLY A 658 14.26 35.66 -13.55
CA GLY A 658 14.62 34.34 -14.13
C GLY A 658 14.32 33.17 -13.21
N SER A 659 15.26 32.26 -13.07
CA SER A 659 15.16 31.03 -12.30
C SER A 659 15.00 31.21 -10.78
N LEU A 660 15.39 32.38 -10.22
CA LEU A 660 15.22 32.64 -8.78
C LEU A 660 13.77 32.50 -8.32
N LYS A 661 12.80 32.81 -9.18
CA LYS A 661 11.36 32.62 -8.85
C LYS A 661 10.95 31.19 -8.55
N SER A 662 11.75 30.22 -8.95
CA SER A 662 11.49 28.79 -8.73
C SER A 662 11.95 28.29 -7.35
N THR A 663 12.70 29.11 -6.60
CA THR A 663 13.15 28.75 -5.26
C THR A 663 11.96 28.58 -4.32
N SER A 664 11.88 27.44 -3.66
CA SER A 664 10.84 27.14 -2.67
C SER A 664 11.42 26.40 -1.47
N MET A 665 10.94 26.76 -0.29
CA MET A 665 11.20 26.07 0.96
C MET A 665 9.86 25.58 1.52
N THR A 666 9.82 24.36 1.99
CA THR A 666 8.67 23.81 2.74
C THR A 666 9.12 23.31 4.10
N LEU A 667 8.31 23.58 5.11
CA LEU A 667 8.44 23.02 6.45
C LEU A 667 7.15 22.27 6.77
N ASP A 668 7.23 20.98 7.00
CA ASP A 668 6.11 20.12 7.33
C ASP A 668 6.20 19.68 8.79
N GLY A 669 5.08 19.69 9.49
CA GLY A 669 4.93 19.08 10.82
C GLY A 669 3.80 18.06 10.82
N LYS A 670 4.05 16.85 11.30
CA LYS A 670 3.07 15.78 11.44
C LYS A 670 2.95 15.37 12.90
N PHE A 671 1.72 15.39 13.42
CA PHE A 671 1.37 14.88 14.74
C PHE A 671 0.51 13.63 14.61
N VAL A 672 0.84 12.59 15.37
CA VAL A 672 0.06 11.36 15.51
C VAL A 672 -0.14 11.09 17.00
N GLY A 673 -1.39 10.98 17.41
CA GLY A 673 -1.77 10.66 18.78
C GLY A 673 -1.41 9.22 19.17
N ARG A 674 -1.58 8.88 20.43
CA ARG A 674 -1.33 7.54 20.98
C ARG A 674 -2.09 6.47 20.19
N GLN A 675 -1.45 5.31 19.98
CA GLN A 675 -2.02 4.12 19.35
C GLN A 675 -1.74 2.91 20.24
N TYR A 676 -2.66 1.94 20.31
CA TYR A 676 -2.46 0.71 21.08
C TYR A 676 -1.92 -0.41 20.21
N TRP A 677 -1.13 -1.32 20.80
CA TRP A 677 -0.55 -2.48 20.09
C TRP A 677 -1.53 -3.64 19.94
N ASP A 678 -2.54 -3.69 20.83
CA ASP A 678 -3.63 -4.65 20.82
C ASP A 678 -4.97 -3.99 21.18
N ASN A 679 -6.06 -4.73 21.11
CA ASN A 679 -7.42 -4.24 21.37
C ASN A 679 -7.80 -4.30 22.86
N THR A 680 -6.86 -4.06 23.78
CA THR A 680 -7.15 -4.06 25.23
C THR A 680 -7.05 -2.69 25.88
N GLU A 681 -6.69 -1.67 25.09
CA GLU A 681 -6.53 -0.27 25.53
C GLU A 681 -5.51 -0.13 26.67
N ASN A 682 -4.53 -1.03 26.77
CA ASN A 682 -3.49 -0.96 27.80
C ASN A 682 -2.42 0.07 27.40
N ILE A 683 -2.15 1.02 28.32
CA ILE A 683 -1.22 2.13 28.08
C ILE A 683 0.23 1.67 27.91
N ASP A 684 0.64 0.60 28.62
CA ASP A 684 1.99 0.05 28.55
C ASP A 684 2.26 -0.66 27.22
N ARG A 685 1.19 -1.03 26.51
CA ARG A 685 1.21 -1.60 25.17
C ARG A 685 0.69 -0.59 24.16
N SER A 686 1.38 0.55 24.05
CA SER A 686 0.98 1.62 23.16
C SER A 686 2.18 2.28 22.48
N VAL A 687 1.97 2.78 21.28
CA VAL A 687 2.86 3.75 20.63
C VAL A 687 2.56 5.11 21.26
N PRO A 688 3.50 5.76 21.93
CA PRO A 688 3.30 7.13 22.45
C PRO A 688 2.95 8.11 21.32
N ALA A 689 2.25 9.19 21.64
CA ALA A 689 2.05 10.27 20.69
C ALA A 689 3.41 10.85 20.26
N TYR A 690 3.53 11.19 18.98
CA TYR A 690 4.76 11.74 18.44
C TYR A 690 4.50 12.90 17.47
N PHE A 691 5.51 13.77 17.36
CA PHE A 691 5.58 14.85 16.39
C PHE A 691 6.87 14.75 15.58
N VAL A 692 6.75 14.88 14.25
CA VAL A 692 7.89 14.85 13.32
C VAL A 692 7.80 16.03 12.39
N ALA A 693 8.91 16.74 12.23
CA ALA A 693 9.03 17.85 11.28
C ALA A 693 10.03 17.50 10.17
N ASN A 694 9.72 17.91 8.95
CA ASN A 694 10.61 17.77 7.79
C ASN A 694 10.76 19.11 7.09
N MET A 695 11.90 19.33 6.43
CA MET A 695 12.17 20.51 5.62
C MET A 695 12.61 20.09 4.22
N ALA A 696 12.14 20.80 3.21
CA ALA A 696 12.61 20.66 1.84
C ALA A 696 12.95 22.01 1.24
N LEU A 697 14.06 22.06 0.51
CA LEU A 697 14.49 23.22 -0.29
C LEU A 697 14.59 22.76 -1.73
N ASN A 698 13.94 23.46 -2.65
CA ASN A 698 13.98 23.16 -4.08
C ASN A 698 14.29 24.44 -4.88
N HIS A 699 15.10 24.26 -5.93
CA HIS A 699 15.40 25.31 -6.90
C HIS A 699 15.48 24.72 -8.31
N GLU A 700 14.96 25.45 -9.30
CA GLU A 700 14.98 25.02 -10.70
C GLU A 700 15.58 26.13 -11.58
N PHE A 701 16.68 25.83 -12.26
CA PHE A 701 17.31 26.68 -13.25
C PHE A 701 16.65 26.46 -14.60
N SER A 702 16.22 27.56 -15.26
CA SER A 702 15.81 27.51 -16.66
C SER A 702 17.06 27.65 -17.53
N LEU A 703 17.29 26.67 -18.39
CA LEU A 703 18.37 26.61 -19.36
C LEU A 703 17.80 26.86 -20.76
N ASP A 704 18.63 27.14 -21.75
CA ASP A 704 18.21 27.30 -23.14
C ASP A 704 17.46 26.08 -23.66
N ARG A 705 17.89 24.90 -23.25
CA ARG A 705 17.20 23.64 -23.56
C ARG A 705 16.90 22.87 -22.27
N GLY A 706 15.70 23.12 -21.70
CA GLY A 706 15.21 22.38 -20.55
C GLY A 706 15.46 23.05 -19.21
N LYS A 707 15.38 22.27 -18.13
CA LYS A 707 15.43 22.72 -16.75
C LYS A 707 16.32 21.83 -15.92
N LEU A 708 17.24 22.44 -15.15
CA LEU A 708 18.05 21.75 -14.14
C LEU A 708 17.47 22.07 -12.76
N GLY A 709 17.12 21.05 -11.99
CA GLY A 709 16.59 21.24 -10.64
C GLY A 709 17.48 20.63 -9.57
N LEU A 710 17.50 21.28 -8.41
CA LEU A 710 18.16 20.84 -7.20
C LEU A 710 17.14 20.73 -6.08
N GLY A 711 17.22 19.67 -5.28
CA GLY A 711 16.40 19.46 -4.09
C GLY A 711 17.25 19.01 -2.90
N ALA A 712 16.98 19.55 -1.73
CA ALA A 712 17.54 19.09 -0.46
C ALA A 712 16.38 18.82 0.51
N TYR A 713 16.42 17.67 1.16
CA TYR A 713 15.40 17.21 2.09
C TYR A 713 16.05 16.86 3.41
N ILE A 714 15.48 17.37 4.50
CA ILE A 714 15.84 17.01 5.87
C ILE A 714 14.61 16.39 6.49
N ASN A 715 14.69 15.11 6.80
CA ASN A 715 13.61 14.38 7.47
C ASN A 715 13.91 14.31 8.98
N ASN A 716 12.86 14.34 9.79
CA ASN A 716 12.94 14.33 11.24
C ASN A 716 13.87 15.44 11.78
N LEU A 717 13.58 16.68 11.40
CA LEU A 717 14.40 17.88 11.64
C LEU A 717 14.77 18.05 13.13
N PHE A 718 13.87 17.70 14.05
CA PHE A 718 14.09 17.79 15.49
C PHE A 718 14.71 16.56 16.12
N ASN A 719 15.12 15.59 15.29
CA ASN A 719 15.73 14.34 15.73
C ASN A 719 14.87 13.59 16.78
N SER A 720 13.55 13.60 16.59
CA SER A 720 12.61 12.94 17.50
C SER A 720 12.83 11.43 17.48
N ARG A 721 12.97 10.84 18.67
CA ARG A 721 13.04 9.39 18.83
C ARG A 721 11.64 8.82 18.97
N TYR A 722 11.19 8.01 17.98
CA TYR A 722 9.86 7.41 17.98
C TYR A 722 9.83 6.12 17.17
N TYR A 723 8.82 5.31 17.43
CA TYR A 723 8.40 4.22 16.56
C TYR A 723 6.97 4.47 16.12
N ALA A 724 6.66 4.14 14.86
CA ALA A 724 5.38 4.51 14.25
C ALA A 724 4.35 3.38 14.32
N TYR A 725 4.80 2.16 14.60
CA TYR A 725 3.99 0.94 14.64
C TYR A 725 4.63 -0.06 15.60
N ALA A 726 3.84 -1.00 16.14
CA ALA A 726 4.32 -2.13 16.93
C ALA A 726 3.34 -3.30 16.83
N TRP A 727 3.85 -4.50 17.10
CA TRP A 727 3.04 -5.70 17.31
C TRP A 727 3.35 -6.30 18.67
N VAL A 728 2.42 -7.10 19.23
CA VAL A 728 2.58 -7.80 20.50
C VAL A 728 1.95 -9.18 20.45
N SER A 729 2.65 -10.19 20.98
CA SER A 729 2.15 -11.54 21.20
C SER A 729 2.27 -11.89 22.67
N ARG A 730 1.20 -12.45 23.26
CA ARG A 730 1.16 -12.82 24.66
C ARG A 730 0.81 -14.29 24.81
N THR A 731 1.44 -14.93 25.78
CA THR A 731 1.24 -16.34 26.13
C THR A 731 1.13 -16.46 27.64
N HIS A 732 0.13 -17.19 28.11
CA HIS A 732 -0.05 -17.47 29.54
C HIS A 732 0.43 -18.89 29.87
N PHE A 733 1.26 -19.05 30.88
CA PHE A 733 1.70 -20.34 31.43
C PHE A 733 0.99 -20.60 32.75
N LYS A 734 0.17 -21.65 32.78
CA LYS A 734 -0.74 -21.94 33.89
C LYS A 734 0.00 -22.29 35.18
N ASP A 735 1.06 -23.12 35.11
CA ASP A 735 1.77 -23.65 36.27
C ASP A 735 2.49 -22.53 37.05
N SER A 736 3.10 -21.56 36.35
CA SER A 736 3.76 -20.40 36.94
C SER A 736 2.82 -19.20 37.10
N ASN A 737 1.63 -19.24 36.53
CA ASN A 737 0.70 -18.12 36.36
C ASN A 737 1.37 -16.89 35.68
N GLU A 738 2.35 -17.15 34.83
CA GLU A 738 3.15 -16.13 34.18
C GLU A 738 2.56 -15.72 32.82
N MET A 739 2.56 -14.43 32.55
CA MET A 739 2.22 -13.86 31.25
C MET A 739 3.50 -13.46 30.52
N VAL A 740 3.96 -14.28 29.61
CA VAL A 740 5.11 -13.95 28.75
C VAL A 740 4.65 -13.10 27.56
N GLN A 741 5.36 -12.03 27.30
CA GLN A 741 5.10 -11.10 26.22
C GLN A 741 6.30 -11.00 25.28
N TYR A 742 6.02 -11.02 23.98
CA TYR A 742 6.96 -10.71 22.90
C TYR A 742 6.37 -9.56 22.08
N GLU A 743 7.21 -8.60 21.73
CA GLU A 743 6.80 -7.45 20.93
C GLU A 743 7.89 -7.06 19.93
N GLY A 744 7.49 -6.36 18.88
CA GLY A 744 8.39 -5.74 17.92
C GLY A 744 7.94 -4.33 17.59
N LEU A 745 8.82 -3.38 17.85
CA LEU A 745 8.63 -1.96 17.53
C LEU A 745 9.29 -1.66 16.19
N TYR A 746 8.77 -0.66 15.46
CA TYR A 746 9.35 -0.18 14.21
C TYR A 746 9.88 1.25 14.36
N PRO A 747 11.12 1.42 14.90
CA PRO A 747 11.74 2.72 15.05
C PRO A 747 11.94 3.39 13.71
N GLN A 748 11.67 4.68 13.66
CA GLN A 748 11.92 5.49 12.48
C GLN A 748 13.30 6.14 12.58
N SER A 749 13.87 6.44 11.41
CA SER A 749 15.22 7.02 11.30
C SER A 749 15.31 8.34 12.09
N PRO A 750 16.43 8.60 12.80
CA PRO A 750 16.75 9.91 13.34
C PRO A 750 16.85 10.93 12.21
N ILE A 751 17.30 12.15 12.50
CA ILE A 751 17.52 13.17 11.47
C ILE A 751 18.33 12.57 10.31
N ASN A 752 17.82 12.73 9.08
CA ASN A 752 18.46 12.20 7.89
C ASN A 752 18.24 13.13 6.69
N PHE A 753 19.09 12.97 5.69
CA PHE A 753 19.18 13.89 4.55
C PHE A 753 19.01 13.15 3.23
N MET A 754 18.45 13.84 2.24
CA MET A 754 18.41 13.42 0.85
C MET A 754 18.65 14.62 -0.05
N PHE A 755 19.56 14.50 -1.00
CA PHE A 755 19.80 15.47 -2.06
C PHE A 755 19.32 14.91 -3.38
N LYS A 756 18.76 15.76 -4.24
CA LYS A 756 18.24 15.42 -5.55
C LYS A 756 18.74 16.41 -6.59
N ILE A 757 19.21 15.88 -7.71
CA ILE A 757 19.47 16.65 -8.94
C ILE A 757 18.64 16.04 -10.05
N TYR A 758 18.03 16.87 -10.87
CA TYR A 758 17.31 16.38 -12.04
C TYR A 758 17.48 17.33 -13.24
N TYR A 759 17.45 16.75 -14.42
CA TYR A 759 17.38 17.49 -15.67
C TYR A 759 16.11 17.09 -16.43
N ARG A 760 15.40 18.08 -16.97
CA ARG A 760 14.19 17.90 -17.76
C ARG A 760 14.30 18.67 -19.07
N PHE A 761 14.16 17.93 -20.17
CA PHE A 761 14.13 18.46 -21.53
C PHE A 761 12.69 18.53 -22.03
#